data_26acc8b56a58db4cb51c53626dd67f19
#
_entry.id   26acc8b56a58db4cb51c53626dd67f19
#
_cell.length_a   1.000
_cell.length_b   1.000
_cell.length_c   1.000
_cell.angle_alpha   90.00
_cell.angle_beta   90.00
_cell.angle_gamma   90.00
#
_symmetry.space_group_name_H-M   'P 1'
#
loop_
_entity.id
_entity.type
_entity.pdbx_description
1 polymer ?
#
loop_
_entity_poly.entity_id
_entity_poly.type
_entity_poly.pdbx_seq_one_letter_code
_entity_poly.pdbx_strand_id
1 'polypeptide(L)'
;MHVKKYLLKCLHRLQKGPGYTYKELLVWYCDNTNTHGPKRIICEGPKKKALWFVLTLLFAALVCWQWGVFIRTYLSWEVSVSLSVGFKTMDFPAITICNASPFQYSKVRHLLRDLDELMDAVLEKILAPELSHANTTGALNFTIWNHTPLVLIDEQNPYQPVVLDLFGGNHNGSASTSPAGRTCNAQGCKVAMRLCSLNGTVCTFRNFTSATQAVMEWYVLQATNIFSQVPRQELVAMGYPAERLILACLFGAEPCSFRNFTSIFHPDYGNCYIFNWGMTEKALPSANPGAEFGLKLILDIGQEDYVPFLTSTAGARLLLHEQRSYPFIKEEGIYAMSGTETSIGVLVDRLERKGEPYSQCTKNGSDVPIPNLYSDYNTTYSIQACIHSCFQDQMIRNCSCGHYLYPLPPGEKHCNNQDFPDWAYCYSDLRINVAQRETCINLCKESCNDTQYKMTISMADWPSESSEDWIFHVLSQERDQSTNITLSRKGVVKLNIYFQEFNYRTIEESAANNIVWLLSNLGGQFGFWMGGSVLCLIEFGEIIIDFVWITIIKLVALSKSLRQRRAQARCAGPPPTVSELVEAHTNFGFQPDVVSHHPNTDTYPEEQPVPVPGTPPPNYDSLRLQPLDIIESDNEGDAI
;
A
#
# COMPACT_ATOMS: atom_id res chain seq x y z
N MET A 1 -40.93 -5.12 -41.78
CA MET A 1 -41.69 -3.83 -41.82
C MET A 1 -42.86 -3.80 -40.82
N HIS A 2 -43.51 -4.90 -40.51
CA HIS A 2 -44.65 -4.98 -39.58
C HIS A 2 -44.29 -4.79 -38.10
N VAL A 3 -43.16 -5.31 -37.62
CA VAL A 3 -42.73 -5.20 -36.23
C VAL A 3 -42.46 -3.75 -35.81
N LYS A 4 -41.87 -2.96 -36.72
CA LYS A 4 -41.58 -1.53 -36.49
C LYS A 4 -42.87 -0.69 -36.36
N LYS A 5 -43.94 -1.09 -37.07
CA LYS A 5 -45.24 -0.43 -37.02
C LYS A 5 -46.03 -0.81 -35.75
N TYR A 6 -45.82 -2.01 -35.23
CA TYR A 6 -46.42 -2.50 -33.99
C TYR A 6 -45.75 -1.86 -32.76
N LEU A 7 -44.43 -1.78 -32.73
CA LEU A 7 -43.66 -1.09 -31.69
C LEU A 7 -44.02 0.41 -31.62
N LEU A 8 -44.15 1.08 -32.77
CA LEU A 8 -44.60 2.47 -32.80
C LEU A 8 -46.04 2.66 -32.32
N LYS A 9 -46.93 1.70 -32.61
CA LYS A 9 -48.33 1.75 -32.10
C LYS A 9 -48.41 1.44 -30.61
N CYS A 10 -47.55 0.53 -30.06
CA CYS A 10 -47.48 0.27 -28.63
C CYS A 10 -46.90 1.48 -27.87
N LEU A 11 -45.84 2.08 -28.36
CA LEU A 11 -45.24 3.29 -27.80
C LEU A 11 -46.22 4.46 -27.83
N HIS A 12 -47.00 4.59 -28.91
CA HIS A 12 -48.04 5.64 -29.02
C HIS A 12 -49.25 5.42 -28.09
N ARG A 13 -49.51 4.16 -27.65
CA ARG A 13 -50.56 3.84 -26.66
C ARG A 13 -50.09 4.06 -25.22
N LEU A 14 -48.81 3.97 -24.95
CA LEU A 14 -48.22 4.28 -23.64
C LEU A 14 -48.15 5.79 -23.37
N GLN A 15 -48.10 6.59 -24.41
CA GLN A 15 -48.06 8.05 -24.32
C GLN A 15 -49.46 8.68 -24.31
N LYS A 16 -50.11 8.62 -23.19
CA LYS A 16 -51.30 9.47 -22.88
C LYS A 16 -50.79 10.81 -22.32
N GLY A 17 -49.95 11.50 -23.03
CA GLY A 17 -49.33 12.76 -22.58
C GLY A 17 -49.77 13.97 -23.40
N PRO A 18 -49.36 15.17 -22.96
CA PRO A 18 -49.78 16.43 -23.49
C PRO A 18 -49.17 16.66 -24.89
N GLY A 19 -49.93 16.73 -25.89
CA GLY A 19 -49.64 17.25 -27.20
C GLY A 19 -48.23 17.04 -27.82
N TYR A 20 -48.10 17.25 -29.12
CA TYR A 20 -46.84 17.05 -29.85
C TYR A 20 -45.94 18.30 -29.93
N THR A 21 -46.21 19.33 -29.09
CA THR A 21 -45.43 20.56 -29.08
C THR A 21 -44.67 20.72 -27.76
N TYR A 22 -43.44 21.26 -27.83
CA TYR A 22 -42.64 21.52 -26.62
C TYR A 22 -43.34 22.48 -25.63
N LYS A 23 -44.14 23.40 -26.15
CA LYS A 23 -44.89 24.34 -25.32
C LYS A 23 -45.99 23.63 -24.52
N GLU A 24 -46.72 22.73 -25.13
CA GLU A 24 -47.77 21.92 -24.47
C GLU A 24 -47.16 20.99 -23.41
N LEU A 25 -46.02 20.35 -23.71
CA LEU A 25 -45.28 19.52 -22.76
C LEU A 25 -44.86 20.33 -21.52
N LEU A 26 -44.30 21.53 -21.74
CA LEU A 26 -43.85 22.40 -20.65
C LEU A 26 -45.03 22.86 -19.77
N VAL A 27 -46.14 23.25 -20.38
CA VAL A 27 -47.36 23.65 -19.64
C VAL A 27 -47.91 22.50 -18.83
N TRP A 28 -48.01 21.31 -19.42
CA TRP A 28 -48.49 20.13 -18.75
C TRP A 28 -47.59 19.76 -17.53
N TYR A 29 -46.27 19.81 -17.71
CA TYR A 29 -45.32 19.55 -16.61
C TYR A 29 -45.52 20.56 -15.47
N CYS A 30 -45.59 21.84 -15.78
CA CYS A 30 -45.76 22.86 -14.76
C CYS A 30 -47.10 22.74 -13.99
N ASP A 31 -48.14 22.19 -14.62
CA ASP A 31 -49.43 21.96 -13.97
C ASP A 31 -49.47 20.70 -13.12
N ASN A 32 -48.67 19.68 -13.49
CA ASN A 32 -48.70 18.35 -12.84
C ASN A 32 -47.54 18.11 -11.86
N THR A 33 -46.47 18.95 -11.91
CA THR A 33 -45.33 18.74 -10.98
C THR A 33 -45.64 19.18 -9.56
N ASN A 34 -45.09 18.44 -8.61
CA ASN A 34 -45.14 18.79 -7.20
C ASN A 34 -44.04 19.79 -6.78
N THR A 35 -43.13 20.12 -7.70
CA THR A 35 -42.03 21.07 -7.44
C THR A 35 -42.57 22.50 -7.28
N HIS A 36 -42.13 23.22 -6.25
CA HIS A 36 -42.50 24.61 -6.04
C HIS A 36 -41.89 25.51 -7.11
N GLY A 37 -42.63 26.48 -7.57
CA GLY A 37 -42.20 27.48 -8.57
C GLY A 37 -42.80 27.29 -9.96
N PRO A 38 -42.64 26.17 -10.67
CA PRO A 38 -43.15 26.00 -12.04
C PRO A 38 -44.64 26.30 -12.21
N LYS A 39 -45.47 25.81 -11.29
CA LYS A 39 -46.93 26.05 -11.32
C LYS A 39 -47.29 27.53 -11.21
N ARG A 40 -46.57 28.30 -10.37
CA ARG A 40 -46.82 29.74 -10.23
C ARG A 40 -46.38 30.55 -11.43
N ILE A 41 -45.42 30.05 -12.20
CA ILE A 41 -44.99 30.68 -13.45
C ILE A 41 -46.13 30.72 -14.47
N ILE A 42 -47.03 29.75 -14.47
CA ILE A 42 -48.13 29.65 -15.42
C ILE A 42 -49.37 30.40 -14.92
N CYS A 43 -49.73 30.24 -13.63
CA CYS A 43 -50.99 30.72 -13.07
C CYS A 43 -51.00 32.22 -12.73
N GLU A 44 -49.84 32.88 -12.56
CA GLU A 44 -49.75 34.26 -12.08
C GLU A 44 -49.71 35.29 -13.24
N GLY A 45 -50.04 36.55 -12.94
CA GLY A 45 -49.96 37.63 -13.91
C GLY A 45 -48.54 37.99 -14.34
N PRO A 46 -48.34 38.77 -15.45
CA PRO A 46 -47.06 38.90 -16.15
C PRO A 46 -45.90 39.40 -15.30
N LYS A 47 -46.10 40.33 -14.36
CA LYS A 47 -45.05 40.83 -13.44
C LYS A 47 -44.62 39.78 -12.43
N LYS A 48 -45.56 39.07 -11.79
CA LYS A 48 -45.30 38.02 -10.84
C LYS A 48 -44.73 36.78 -11.52
N LYS A 49 -45.14 36.48 -12.74
CA LYS A 49 -44.60 35.42 -13.58
C LYS A 49 -43.09 35.55 -13.80
N ALA A 50 -42.62 36.76 -14.15
CA ALA A 50 -41.22 37.06 -14.33
C ALA A 50 -40.41 36.85 -13.01
N LEU A 51 -40.97 37.33 -11.89
CA LEU A 51 -40.36 37.15 -10.58
C LEU A 51 -40.18 35.65 -10.22
N TRP A 52 -41.27 34.86 -10.34
CA TRP A 52 -41.24 33.43 -10.05
C TRP A 52 -40.31 32.65 -10.99
N PHE A 53 -40.22 33.05 -12.25
CA PHE A 53 -39.28 32.48 -13.21
C PHE A 53 -37.84 32.69 -12.77
N VAL A 54 -37.46 33.92 -12.40
CA VAL A 54 -36.11 34.26 -11.94
C VAL A 54 -35.77 33.52 -10.64
N LEU A 55 -36.69 33.48 -9.66
CA LEU A 55 -36.49 32.79 -8.41
C LEU A 55 -36.33 31.28 -8.61
N THR A 56 -37.16 30.64 -9.43
CA THR A 56 -37.04 29.21 -9.74
C THR A 56 -35.72 28.88 -10.40
N LEU A 57 -35.29 29.74 -11.36
CA LEU A 57 -34.01 29.55 -12.05
C LEU A 57 -32.81 29.73 -11.10
N LEU A 58 -32.89 30.74 -10.20
CA LEU A 58 -31.86 30.95 -9.16
C LEU A 58 -31.74 29.76 -8.24
N PHE A 59 -32.87 29.25 -7.70
CA PHE A 59 -32.86 28.10 -6.80
C PHE A 59 -32.44 26.81 -7.50
N ALA A 60 -32.85 26.60 -8.75
CA ALA A 60 -32.37 25.48 -9.54
C ALA A 60 -30.83 25.55 -9.76
N ALA A 61 -30.30 26.74 -10.05
CA ALA A 61 -28.85 26.94 -10.17
C ALA A 61 -28.11 26.65 -8.84
N LEU A 62 -28.66 27.06 -7.69
CA LEU A 62 -28.12 26.77 -6.38
C LEU A 62 -28.11 25.24 -6.08
N VAL A 63 -29.21 24.56 -6.42
CA VAL A 63 -29.28 23.08 -6.28
C VAL A 63 -28.20 22.40 -7.15
N CYS A 64 -28.11 22.79 -8.43
CA CYS A 64 -27.10 22.23 -9.33
C CYS A 64 -25.67 22.49 -8.83
N TRP A 65 -25.38 23.69 -8.33
CA TRP A 65 -24.08 24.03 -7.77
C TRP A 65 -23.75 23.16 -6.53
N GLN A 66 -24.70 23.05 -5.58
CA GLN A 66 -24.51 22.24 -4.39
C GLN A 66 -24.39 20.74 -4.70
N TRP A 67 -25.19 20.24 -5.63
CA TRP A 67 -25.07 18.87 -6.12
C TRP A 67 -23.68 18.63 -6.70
N GLY A 68 -23.17 19.57 -7.50
CA GLY A 68 -21.80 19.49 -8.02
C GLY A 68 -20.74 19.41 -6.91
N VAL A 69 -20.91 20.19 -5.82
CA VAL A 69 -20.03 20.13 -4.64
C VAL A 69 -20.11 18.77 -3.95
N PHE A 70 -21.32 18.26 -3.65
CA PHE A 70 -21.48 16.96 -2.98
C PHE A 70 -20.99 15.79 -3.81
N ILE A 71 -21.24 15.80 -5.14
CA ILE A 71 -20.72 14.77 -6.04
C ILE A 71 -19.19 14.83 -6.07
N ARG A 72 -18.60 16.03 -6.13
CA ARG A 72 -17.14 16.20 -6.08
C ARG A 72 -16.57 15.68 -4.77
N THR A 73 -17.18 16.01 -3.63
CA THR A 73 -16.75 15.51 -2.31
C THR A 73 -16.92 13.99 -2.19
N TYR A 74 -17.98 13.42 -2.76
CA TYR A 74 -18.13 11.96 -2.81
C TYR A 74 -17.05 11.29 -3.67
N LEU A 75 -16.70 11.88 -4.81
CA LEU A 75 -15.68 11.38 -5.74
C LEU A 75 -14.24 11.70 -5.30
N SER A 76 -14.03 12.47 -4.22
CA SER A 76 -12.70 12.66 -3.62
C SER A 76 -12.22 11.43 -2.86
N TRP A 77 -13.11 10.46 -2.62
CA TRP A 77 -12.81 9.20 -1.94
C TRP A 77 -12.16 9.39 -0.57
N GLU A 78 -12.59 10.41 0.16
CA GLU A 78 -12.08 10.70 1.50
C GLU A 78 -12.33 9.56 2.46
N VAL A 79 -11.34 9.31 3.31
CA VAL A 79 -11.34 8.24 4.31
C VAL A 79 -11.59 8.84 5.70
N SER A 80 -12.45 8.19 6.45
CA SER A 80 -12.59 8.38 7.89
C SER A 80 -11.88 7.26 8.62
N VAL A 81 -11.01 7.61 9.56
CA VAL A 81 -10.30 6.63 10.38
C VAL A 81 -11.00 6.51 11.72
N SER A 82 -11.42 5.30 12.06
CA SER A 82 -12.01 4.96 13.35
C SER A 82 -11.05 4.10 14.17
N LEU A 83 -10.94 4.39 15.46
CA LEU A 83 -10.22 3.58 16.43
C LEU A 83 -11.25 2.84 17.28
N SER A 84 -11.23 1.51 17.24
CA SER A 84 -12.02 0.66 18.11
C SER A 84 -11.13 -0.18 19.02
N VAL A 85 -11.59 -0.46 20.22
CA VAL A 85 -10.92 -1.35 21.16
C VAL A 85 -11.81 -2.56 21.36
N GLY A 86 -11.31 -3.73 20.98
CA GLY A 86 -11.98 -5.00 21.19
C GLY A 86 -11.30 -5.83 22.28
N PHE A 87 -12.02 -6.78 22.84
CA PHE A 87 -11.49 -7.74 23.81
C PHE A 87 -11.83 -9.16 23.33
N LYS A 88 -10.81 -9.99 23.16
CA LYS A 88 -10.97 -11.41 22.85
C LYS A 88 -9.68 -12.18 23.12
N THR A 89 -9.79 -13.49 23.28
CA THR A 89 -8.64 -14.39 23.22
C THR A 89 -7.95 -14.27 21.85
N MET A 90 -6.64 -14.13 21.86
CA MET A 90 -5.83 -13.94 20.65
C MET A 90 -4.85 -15.08 20.45
N ASP A 91 -4.56 -15.39 19.19
CA ASP A 91 -3.45 -16.27 18.86
C ASP A 91 -2.14 -15.59 19.24
N PHE A 92 -1.23 -16.37 19.85
CA PHE A 92 0.06 -15.86 20.25
C PHE A 92 0.90 -15.52 19.00
N PRO A 93 1.66 -14.43 18.98
CA PRO A 93 2.43 -14.04 17.80
C PRO A 93 3.42 -15.11 17.36
N ALA A 94 3.79 -15.10 16.10
CA ALA A 94 4.97 -15.80 15.65
C ALA A 94 6.20 -15.07 16.20
N ILE A 95 7.15 -15.84 16.75
CA ILE A 95 8.37 -15.29 17.35
C ILE A 95 9.58 -15.88 16.65
N THR A 96 10.31 -15.02 15.94
CA THR A 96 11.57 -15.39 15.30
C THR A 96 12.75 -15.00 16.19
N ILE A 97 13.66 -15.93 16.40
CA ILE A 97 14.85 -15.76 17.22
C ILE A 97 16.07 -16.15 16.40
N CYS A 98 17.06 -15.27 16.36
CA CYS A 98 18.36 -15.53 15.74
C CYS A 98 19.47 -15.16 16.70
N ASN A 99 20.62 -15.81 16.55
CA ASN A 99 21.84 -15.35 17.21
C ASN A 99 22.31 -14.04 16.53
N ALA A 100 22.98 -13.16 17.26
CA ALA A 100 23.59 -11.98 16.67
C ALA A 100 24.72 -12.33 15.69
N SER A 101 25.48 -13.41 15.96
CA SER A 101 26.47 -13.93 15.01
C SER A 101 25.84 -14.98 14.09
N PRO A 102 25.98 -14.87 12.76
CA PRO A 102 25.38 -15.81 11.81
C PRO A 102 26.00 -17.20 11.87
N PHE A 103 27.30 -17.29 12.19
CA PHE A 103 28.08 -18.51 12.13
C PHE A 103 28.91 -18.71 13.37
N GLN A 104 29.24 -19.98 13.63
CA GLN A 104 30.24 -20.38 14.62
C GLN A 104 31.64 -20.16 14.03
N TYR A 105 32.48 -19.35 14.67
CA TYR A 105 33.81 -19.04 14.15
C TYR A 105 34.68 -20.30 13.99
N SER A 106 34.57 -21.22 14.94
CA SER A 106 35.24 -22.55 14.89
C SER A 106 34.96 -23.31 13.58
N LYS A 107 33.76 -23.12 12.99
CA LYS A 107 33.36 -23.79 11.75
C LYS A 107 33.69 -22.99 10.48
N VAL A 108 33.64 -21.66 10.51
CA VAL A 108 33.88 -20.81 9.32
C VAL A 108 35.30 -20.32 9.18
N ARG A 109 36.14 -20.50 10.21
CA ARG A 109 37.54 -20.03 10.24
C ARG A 109 38.36 -20.44 9.01
N HIS A 110 38.13 -21.64 8.47
CA HIS A 110 38.84 -22.09 7.27
C HIS A 110 38.53 -21.28 6.01
N LEU A 111 37.34 -20.65 5.93
CA LEU A 111 36.93 -19.77 4.83
C LEU A 111 37.46 -18.34 5.00
N LEU A 112 37.57 -17.89 6.25
CA LEU A 112 37.92 -16.52 6.61
C LEU A 112 39.40 -16.32 6.93
N ARG A 113 40.21 -17.39 7.01
CA ARG A 113 41.60 -17.34 7.48
C ARG A 113 42.41 -16.24 6.81
N ASP A 114 42.43 -16.20 5.47
CA ASP A 114 43.25 -15.26 4.72
C ASP A 114 42.73 -13.80 4.91
N LEU A 115 41.40 -13.64 5.08
CA LEU A 115 40.77 -12.37 5.36
C LEU A 115 41.07 -11.90 6.79
N ASP A 116 41.02 -12.79 7.78
CA ASP A 116 41.32 -12.49 9.18
C ASP A 116 42.79 -12.09 9.36
N GLU A 117 43.73 -12.86 8.79
CA GLU A 117 45.15 -12.53 8.82
C GLU A 117 45.46 -11.16 8.18
N LEU A 118 44.79 -10.85 7.08
CA LEU A 118 44.91 -9.54 6.44
C LEU A 118 44.28 -8.44 7.30
N MET A 119 43.15 -8.69 7.94
CA MET A 119 42.46 -7.75 8.83
C MET A 119 43.32 -7.40 10.05
N ASP A 120 43.90 -8.40 10.68
CA ASP A 120 44.80 -8.20 11.84
C ASP A 120 46.00 -7.34 11.43
N ALA A 121 46.63 -7.63 10.30
CA ALA A 121 47.75 -6.84 9.78
C ALA A 121 47.34 -5.38 9.45
N VAL A 122 46.17 -5.15 8.91
CA VAL A 122 45.63 -3.81 8.62
C VAL A 122 45.37 -3.04 9.90
N LEU A 123 44.73 -3.67 10.89
CA LEU A 123 44.42 -3.04 12.17
C LEU A 123 45.69 -2.72 12.96
N GLU A 124 46.69 -3.62 12.98
CA GLU A 124 48.00 -3.34 13.59
C GLU A 124 48.65 -2.07 13.02
N LYS A 125 48.64 -1.90 11.69
CA LYS A 125 49.19 -0.72 11.03
C LYS A 125 48.41 0.56 11.26
N ILE A 126 47.08 0.47 11.43
CA ILE A 126 46.23 1.64 11.74
C ILE A 126 46.38 2.07 13.20
N LEU A 127 46.41 1.11 14.12
CA LEU A 127 46.37 1.38 15.57
C LEU A 127 47.75 1.63 16.17
N ALA A 128 48.80 1.03 15.62
CA ALA A 128 50.19 1.14 16.11
C ALA A 128 51.18 1.39 14.96
N PRO A 129 51.09 2.53 14.24
CA PRO A 129 51.92 2.77 13.08
C PRO A 129 53.42 2.86 13.40
N GLU A 130 53.79 3.19 14.65
CA GLU A 130 55.20 3.33 15.09
C GLU A 130 55.87 1.98 15.49
N LEU A 131 55.07 0.93 15.78
CA LEU A 131 55.55 -0.36 16.21
C LEU A 131 55.70 -1.39 15.08
N SER A 132 55.19 -1.13 13.90
CA SER A 132 55.12 -2.11 12.81
C SER A 132 56.43 -2.18 12.00
N HIS A 133 57.51 -2.61 12.63
CA HIS A 133 58.72 -3.00 11.94
C HIS A 133 58.80 -4.49 11.56
N ALA A 134 57.73 -5.24 11.78
CA ALA A 134 57.68 -6.65 11.43
C ALA A 134 57.44 -6.85 9.92
N ASN A 135 58.36 -7.48 9.25
CA ASN A 135 58.27 -7.97 7.86
C ASN A 135 57.25 -9.12 7.77
N THR A 136 55.97 -8.85 8.08
CA THR A 136 54.86 -9.84 7.97
C THR A 136 54.29 -9.95 6.55
N THR A 137 54.89 -9.28 5.56
CA THR A 137 54.38 -9.15 4.20
C THR A 137 54.54 -10.40 3.31
N GLY A 138 55.21 -11.44 3.76
CA GLY A 138 55.58 -12.56 2.89
C GLY A 138 54.49 -13.60 2.58
N ALA A 139 53.39 -13.64 3.33
CA ALA A 139 52.37 -14.67 3.20
C ALA A 139 50.91 -14.16 2.99
N LEU A 140 50.72 -12.82 3.04
CA LEU A 140 49.38 -12.25 2.99
C LEU A 140 48.81 -12.21 1.57
N ASN A 141 47.53 -12.55 1.41
CA ASN A 141 46.86 -12.48 0.12
C ASN A 141 46.34 -11.05 -0.18
N PHE A 142 47.22 -10.20 -0.74
CA PHE A 142 46.89 -8.82 -1.07
C PHE A 142 45.89 -8.65 -2.23
N THR A 143 45.56 -9.71 -2.96
CA THR A 143 44.58 -9.62 -4.05
C THR A 143 43.21 -9.25 -3.52
N ILE A 144 42.88 -9.68 -2.30
CA ILE A 144 41.62 -9.35 -1.60
C ILE A 144 41.57 -7.84 -1.31
N TRP A 145 42.69 -7.24 -0.86
CA TRP A 145 42.78 -5.80 -0.57
C TRP A 145 42.63 -4.91 -1.81
N ASN A 146 43.17 -5.35 -2.95
CA ASN A 146 43.18 -4.55 -4.18
C ASN A 146 41.78 -4.30 -4.76
N HIS A 147 40.78 -5.08 -4.42
CA HIS A 147 39.42 -4.89 -4.92
C HIS A 147 38.73 -3.65 -4.33
N THR A 148 39.05 -3.29 -3.08
CA THR A 148 38.39 -2.15 -2.40
C THR A 148 39.38 -1.34 -1.56
N PRO A 149 40.28 -0.57 -2.17
CA PRO A 149 41.30 0.20 -1.45
C PRO A 149 40.67 1.34 -0.64
N LEU A 150 41.23 1.61 0.54
CA LEU A 150 40.93 2.79 1.31
C LEU A 150 41.65 4.00 0.76
N VAL A 151 40.99 5.15 0.80
CA VAL A 151 41.56 6.43 0.36
C VAL A 151 41.31 7.52 1.41
N LEU A 152 42.26 8.47 1.46
CA LEU A 152 42.08 9.71 2.21
C LEU A 152 41.56 10.78 1.26
N ILE A 153 40.49 11.45 1.64
CA ILE A 153 39.93 12.57 0.90
C ILE A 153 40.18 13.83 1.71
N ASP A 154 41.00 14.74 1.15
CA ASP A 154 41.20 16.08 1.71
C ASP A 154 39.95 16.93 1.41
N GLU A 155 39.34 17.53 2.44
CA GLU A 155 38.17 18.41 2.28
C GLU A 155 38.50 19.67 1.42
N GLN A 156 39.74 20.11 1.40
CA GLN A 156 40.18 21.23 0.57
C GLN A 156 40.40 20.84 -0.91
N ASN A 157 40.69 19.55 -1.18
CA ASN A 157 40.89 19.01 -2.52
C ASN A 157 40.15 17.65 -2.71
N PRO A 158 38.82 17.64 -2.73
CA PRO A 158 38.06 16.39 -2.77
C PRO A 158 38.21 15.60 -4.08
N TYR A 159 38.73 16.23 -5.13
CA TYR A 159 38.93 15.62 -6.45
C TYR A 159 40.25 14.85 -6.60
N GLN A 160 41.12 14.90 -5.60
CA GLN A 160 42.40 14.18 -5.60
C GLN A 160 42.56 13.27 -4.39
N PRO A 161 41.80 12.14 -4.36
CA PRO A 161 41.92 11.19 -3.26
C PRO A 161 43.28 10.52 -3.26
N VAL A 162 43.92 10.45 -2.10
CA VAL A 162 45.19 9.77 -1.91
C VAL A 162 44.90 8.34 -1.42
N VAL A 163 45.41 7.35 -2.16
CA VAL A 163 45.29 5.94 -1.72
C VAL A 163 46.06 5.73 -0.42
N LEU A 164 45.39 5.17 0.59
CA LEU A 164 46.00 4.79 1.84
C LEU A 164 46.79 3.49 1.61
N ASP A 165 48.07 3.59 1.25
CA ASP A 165 48.97 2.44 1.09
C ASP A 165 49.46 1.99 2.47
N LEU A 166 48.78 1.00 3.04
CA LEU A 166 49.15 0.43 4.34
C LEU A 166 50.33 -0.55 4.27
N PHE A 167 50.68 -1.04 3.06
CA PHE A 167 51.60 -2.15 2.91
C PHE A 167 52.88 -1.83 2.09
N GLY A 168 53.02 -0.62 1.57
CA GLY A 168 54.23 -0.17 0.90
C GLY A 168 54.62 -0.96 -0.36
N GLY A 169 53.63 -1.47 -1.10
CA GLY A 169 53.88 -2.25 -2.31
C GLY A 169 54.28 -1.37 -3.49
N ASN A 170 55.44 -1.63 -4.08
CA ASN A 170 55.89 -1.06 -5.35
C ASN A 170 54.95 -1.47 -6.49
N HIS A 171 53.88 -0.71 -6.72
CA HIS A 171 53.12 -0.80 -7.95
C HIS A 171 53.83 0.04 -9.02
N ASN A 172 54.44 -0.63 -9.97
CA ASN A 172 54.99 -0.04 -11.17
C ASN A 172 53.99 0.90 -11.84
N GLY A 173 54.23 2.21 -11.77
CA GLY A 173 53.76 3.12 -12.79
C GLY A 173 52.81 4.25 -12.41
N SER A 174 52.54 4.54 -11.16
CA SER A 174 51.89 5.81 -10.79
C SER A 174 52.47 6.31 -9.48
N ALA A 175 52.90 7.55 -9.44
CA ALA A 175 53.56 8.19 -8.32
C ALA A 175 52.72 8.06 -7.04
N SER A 176 52.94 6.99 -6.27
CA SER A 176 52.53 6.89 -4.87
C SER A 176 53.52 7.72 -4.07
N THR A 177 53.26 9.00 -3.93
CA THR A 177 53.86 9.76 -2.85
C THR A 177 53.34 9.20 -1.55
N SER A 178 54.17 8.36 -0.93
CA SER A 178 54.07 8.02 0.48
C SER A 178 53.83 9.32 1.26
N PRO A 179 52.76 9.47 2.03
CA PRO A 179 52.52 10.69 2.80
C PRO A 179 53.32 10.70 4.10
N ALA A 180 54.60 10.42 4.05
CA ALA A 180 55.52 10.65 5.18
C ALA A 180 55.68 12.13 5.53
N GLY A 181 54.66 12.93 5.36
CA GLY A 181 54.69 14.37 5.61
C GLY A 181 53.36 15.08 5.72
N ARG A 182 52.23 14.42 5.40
CA ARG A 182 50.88 15.00 5.62
C ARG A 182 50.19 14.23 6.73
N THR A 183 50.45 14.68 7.95
CA THR A 183 49.55 14.39 9.05
C THR A 183 48.22 15.04 8.71
N CYS A 184 47.26 14.26 8.20
CA CYS A 184 45.87 14.67 8.21
C CYS A 184 45.48 14.85 9.67
N ASN A 185 45.52 16.08 10.14
CA ASN A 185 44.92 16.39 11.45
C ASN A 185 43.47 16.00 11.40
N ALA A 186 42.97 15.41 12.47
CA ALA A 186 41.65 14.83 12.62
C ALA A 186 40.46 15.74 12.18
N GLN A 187 40.72 16.94 11.74
CA GLN A 187 39.75 17.97 11.34
C GLN A 187 39.66 18.24 9.83
N GLY A 188 40.53 17.67 9.00
CA GLY A 188 40.58 18.03 7.57
C GLY A 188 40.61 16.89 6.56
N CYS A 189 40.63 15.62 6.98
CA CYS A 189 40.62 14.48 6.07
C CYS A 189 39.53 13.47 6.41
N LYS A 190 38.79 13.06 5.39
CA LYS A 190 37.83 11.96 5.49
C LYS A 190 38.43 10.68 4.93
N VAL A 191 38.24 9.58 5.64
CA VAL A 191 38.56 8.25 5.13
C VAL A 191 37.39 7.78 4.28
N ALA A 192 37.68 7.27 3.09
CA ALA A 192 36.65 6.72 2.23
C ALA A 192 37.11 5.40 1.62
N MET A 193 36.13 4.55 1.34
CA MET A 193 36.30 3.37 0.52
C MET A 193 36.02 3.74 -0.94
N ARG A 194 37.02 3.53 -1.82
CA ARG A 194 36.89 3.79 -3.24
C ARG A 194 36.44 2.53 -3.97
N LEU A 195 35.25 2.57 -4.54
CA LEU A 195 34.67 1.50 -5.35
C LEU A 195 34.64 1.97 -6.81
N CYS A 196 35.29 1.22 -7.71
CA CYS A 196 35.45 1.61 -9.11
C CYS A 196 34.78 0.61 -10.06
N SER A 197 34.33 1.09 -11.21
CA SER A 197 33.89 0.28 -12.35
C SER A 197 35.03 -0.60 -12.86
N LEU A 198 34.72 -1.63 -13.63
CA LEU A 198 35.65 -2.60 -14.19
C LEU A 198 36.85 -1.92 -14.92
N ASN A 199 36.57 -0.85 -15.63
CA ASN A 199 37.60 -0.07 -16.37
C ASN A 199 38.34 0.95 -15.49
N GLY A 200 38.02 1.07 -14.21
CA GLY A 200 38.65 2.04 -13.30
C GLY A 200 38.39 3.51 -13.60
N THR A 201 37.52 3.81 -14.60
CA THR A 201 37.28 5.18 -15.07
C THR A 201 36.29 5.95 -14.23
N VAL A 202 35.34 5.27 -13.64
CA VAL A 202 34.30 5.85 -12.76
C VAL A 202 34.37 5.17 -11.41
N CYS A 203 34.47 5.99 -10.35
CA CYS A 203 34.54 5.49 -8.98
C CYS A 203 33.51 6.20 -8.10
N THR A 204 32.93 5.47 -7.17
CA THR A 204 32.13 6.01 -6.06
C THR A 204 32.94 5.99 -4.77
N PHE A 205 32.65 6.93 -3.87
CA PHE A 205 33.35 7.05 -2.60
C PHE A 205 32.33 6.92 -1.44
N ARG A 206 32.59 5.98 -0.54
CA ARG A 206 31.82 5.83 0.69
C ARG A 206 32.64 6.39 1.84
N ASN A 207 32.22 7.50 2.40
CA ASN A 207 32.90 8.22 3.47
C ASN A 207 32.67 7.58 4.84
N PHE A 208 33.69 7.58 5.69
CA PHE A 208 33.67 7.06 7.05
C PHE A 208 34.27 8.06 8.03
N THR A 209 33.90 7.93 9.30
CA THR A 209 34.40 8.78 10.38
C THR A 209 35.82 8.41 10.81
N SER A 210 36.21 7.14 10.64
CA SER A 210 37.56 6.64 10.98
C SER A 210 38.03 5.57 10.01
N ALA A 211 39.34 5.37 9.94
CA ALA A 211 39.96 4.29 9.16
C ALA A 211 39.54 2.90 9.69
N THR A 212 39.42 2.73 11.00
CA THR A 212 38.97 1.48 11.62
C THR A 212 37.56 1.13 11.16
N GLN A 213 36.64 2.11 11.16
CA GLN A 213 35.26 1.88 10.66
C GLN A 213 35.27 1.49 9.18
N ALA A 214 36.07 2.14 8.35
CA ALA A 214 36.18 1.83 6.94
C ALA A 214 36.67 0.40 6.69
N VAL A 215 37.67 -0.04 7.45
CA VAL A 215 38.24 -1.39 7.36
C VAL A 215 37.23 -2.45 7.84
N MET A 216 36.48 -2.18 8.91
CA MET A 216 35.42 -3.09 9.38
C MET A 216 34.32 -3.28 8.31
N GLU A 217 33.89 -2.21 7.68
CA GLU A 217 32.92 -2.29 6.58
C GLU A 217 33.48 -3.01 5.34
N TRP A 218 34.77 -2.82 5.06
CA TRP A 218 35.46 -3.56 4.01
C TRP A 218 35.51 -5.06 4.35
N TYR A 219 35.80 -5.43 5.60
CA TYR A 219 35.75 -6.82 6.05
C TYR A 219 34.39 -7.47 5.80
N VAL A 220 33.30 -6.78 6.19
CA VAL A 220 31.92 -7.26 5.96
C VAL A 220 31.65 -7.47 4.47
N LEU A 221 32.10 -6.56 3.60
CA LEU A 221 31.96 -6.67 2.16
C LEU A 221 32.69 -7.90 1.60
N GLN A 222 33.94 -8.15 2.07
CA GLN A 222 34.73 -9.31 1.64
C GLN A 222 34.18 -10.62 2.21
N ALA A 223 33.72 -10.64 3.46
CA ALA A 223 33.04 -11.80 4.04
C ALA A 223 31.75 -12.15 3.25
N THR A 224 30.96 -11.14 2.86
CA THR A 224 29.80 -11.32 1.98
C THR A 224 30.19 -11.95 0.64
N ASN A 225 31.31 -11.48 0.04
CA ASN A 225 31.84 -12.03 -1.20
C ASN A 225 32.26 -13.52 -1.05
N ILE A 226 32.83 -13.89 0.08
CA ILE A 226 33.21 -15.30 0.38
C ILE A 226 31.95 -16.15 0.57
N PHE A 227 31.02 -15.73 1.43
CA PHE A 227 29.80 -16.49 1.73
C PHE A 227 28.85 -16.63 0.55
N SER A 228 28.85 -15.66 -0.39
CA SER A 228 28.03 -15.74 -1.61
C SER A 228 28.39 -16.91 -2.53
N GLN A 229 29.60 -17.45 -2.40
CA GLN A 229 30.12 -18.58 -3.17
C GLN A 229 29.93 -19.95 -2.49
N VAL A 230 29.50 -19.94 -1.22
CA VAL A 230 29.29 -21.17 -0.44
C VAL A 230 27.85 -21.67 -0.59
N PRO A 231 27.63 -22.97 -0.85
CA PRO A 231 26.29 -23.52 -0.91
C PRO A 231 25.50 -23.30 0.39
N ARG A 232 24.21 -22.97 0.26
CA ARG A 232 23.34 -22.68 1.41
C ARG A 232 23.33 -23.79 2.47
N GLN A 233 23.40 -25.06 2.04
CA GLN A 233 23.42 -26.22 2.97
C GLN A 233 24.65 -26.21 3.87
N GLU A 234 25.80 -25.83 3.34
CA GLU A 234 27.04 -25.70 4.12
C GLU A 234 26.97 -24.52 5.09
N LEU A 235 26.44 -23.38 4.63
CA LEU A 235 26.23 -22.22 5.50
C LEU A 235 25.30 -22.54 6.68
N VAL A 236 24.22 -23.28 6.45
CA VAL A 236 23.31 -23.75 7.51
C VAL A 236 24.06 -24.67 8.51
N ALA A 237 24.94 -25.55 8.04
CA ALA A 237 25.71 -26.42 8.89
C ALA A 237 26.77 -25.68 9.75
N MET A 238 27.21 -24.50 9.28
CA MET A 238 28.17 -23.65 10.01
C MET A 238 27.49 -22.73 11.04
N GLY A 239 26.16 -22.55 10.94
CA GLY A 239 25.37 -21.75 11.87
C GLY A 239 25.20 -22.44 13.25
N TYR A 240 24.54 -21.74 14.16
CA TYR A 240 24.17 -22.27 15.47
C TYR A 240 22.97 -23.22 15.34
N PRO A 241 23.04 -24.49 15.70
CA PRO A 241 21.91 -25.40 15.67
C PRO A 241 20.91 -25.09 16.79
N ALA A 242 19.64 -25.45 16.59
CA ALA A 242 18.57 -25.16 17.54
C ALA A 242 18.82 -25.76 18.93
N GLU A 243 19.34 -26.99 18.96
CA GLU A 243 19.64 -27.71 20.19
C GLU A 243 20.71 -27.00 21.05
N ARG A 244 21.64 -26.28 20.39
CA ARG A 244 22.63 -25.47 21.10
C ARG A 244 22.07 -24.12 21.54
N LEU A 245 21.30 -23.46 20.66
CA LEU A 245 20.81 -22.11 20.93
C LEU A 245 19.70 -22.10 22.00
N ILE A 246 18.76 -23.04 21.96
CA ILE A 246 17.58 -23.06 22.84
C ILE A 246 17.81 -24.03 23.97
N LEU A 247 18.22 -23.51 25.14
CA LEU A 247 18.49 -24.33 26.32
C LEU A 247 17.23 -24.76 27.04
N ALA A 248 16.30 -23.84 27.24
CA ALA A 248 15.05 -24.11 27.93
C ALA A 248 13.89 -23.33 27.28
N CYS A 249 12.74 -23.97 27.25
CA CYS A 249 11.53 -23.42 26.66
C CYS A 249 10.31 -23.78 27.48
N LEU A 250 9.45 -22.78 27.77
CA LEU A 250 8.16 -22.95 28.43
C LEU A 250 7.14 -22.02 27.78
N PHE A 251 6.01 -22.56 27.35
CA PHE A 251 4.90 -21.78 26.85
C PHE A 251 3.68 -21.94 27.77
N GLY A 252 3.35 -20.88 28.52
CA GLY A 252 2.36 -20.96 29.59
C GLY A 252 2.84 -21.98 30.65
N ALA A 253 2.01 -23.01 30.89
CA ALA A 253 2.33 -24.09 31.81
C ALA A 253 2.95 -25.34 31.13
N GLU A 254 3.06 -25.33 29.78
CA GLU A 254 3.49 -26.48 28.99
C GLU A 254 4.97 -26.35 28.62
N PRO A 255 5.80 -27.40 28.88
CA PRO A 255 7.17 -27.42 28.44
C PRO A 255 7.26 -27.52 26.92
N CYS A 256 8.15 -26.73 26.31
CA CYS A 256 8.48 -26.81 24.91
C CYS A 256 9.99 -27.13 24.72
N SER A 257 10.38 -27.37 23.49
CA SER A 257 11.79 -27.67 23.17
C SER A 257 12.14 -27.06 21.81
N PHE A 258 13.41 -27.15 21.43
CA PHE A 258 13.85 -26.72 20.09
C PHE A 258 13.06 -27.35 18.94
N ARG A 259 12.40 -28.50 19.14
CA ARG A 259 11.55 -29.16 18.12
C ARG A 259 10.25 -28.42 17.79
N ASN A 260 9.81 -27.53 18.67
CA ASN A 260 8.63 -26.71 18.47
C ASN A 260 8.92 -25.46 17.62
N PHE A 261 10.16 -25.33 17.14
CA PHE A 261 10.60 -24.22 16.32
C PHE A 261 10.84 -24.65 14.88
N THR A 262 10.40 -23.84 13.94
CA THR A 262 10.71 -24.01 12.52
C THR A 262 11.99 -23.26 12.19
N SER A 263 12.94 -23.91 11.53
CA SER A 263 14.21 -23.26 11.14
C SER A 263 14.09 -22.52 9.82
N ILE A 264 14.69 -21.35 9.75
CA ILE A 264 14.88 -20.55 8.53
C ILE A 264 16.31 -20.03 8.51
N PHE A 265 16.91 -19.93 7.34
CA PHE A 265 18.23 -19.33 7.17
C PHE A 265 18.12 -17.87 6.75
N HIS A 266 18.75 -16.98 7.50
CA HIS A 266 18.86 -15.56 7.19
C HIS A 266 20.33 -15.19 6.88
N PRO A 267 20.65 -14.51 5.77
CA PRO A 267 22.02 -14.23 5.38
C PRO A 267 22.86 -13.45 6.41
N ASP A 268 22.25 -12.49 7.13
CA ASP A 268 22.95 -11.69 8.15
C ASP A 268 23.02 -12.36 9.53
N TYR A 269 22.09 -13.28 9.84
CA TYR A 269 21.94 -13.86 11.19
C TYR A 269 22.08 -15.39 11.20
N GLY A 270 22.33 -16.01 10.04
CA GLY A 270 22.46 -17.45 9.92
C GLY A 270 21.15 -18.20 10.23
N ASN A 271 21.24 -19.21 11.09
CA ASN A 271 20.08 -20.01 11.46
C ASN A 271 19.20 -19.24 12.44
N CYS A 272 17.95 -19.01 12.02
CA CYS A 272 16.89 -18.42 12.83
C CYS A 272 15.80 -19.46 13.10
N TYR A 273 15.10 -19.31 14.21
CA TYR A 273 14.12 -20.27 14.70
C TYR A 273 12.82 -19.56 15.01
N ILE A 274 11.72 -20.07 14.46
CA ILE A 274 10.40 -19.46 14.55
C ILE A 274 9.48 -20.32 15.39
N PHE A 275 9.03 -19.77 16.51
CA PHE A 275 7.98 -20.35 17.33
C PHE A 275 6.61 -19.90 16.84
N ASN A 276 5.61 -20.80 16.79
CA ASN A 276 4.22 -20.50 16.45
C ASN A 276 4.02 -19.85 15.05
N TRP A 277 4.77 -20.29 14.04
CA TRP A 277 4.68 -19.70 12.69
C TRP A 277 3.34 -19.98 11.97
N GLY A 278 2.65 -21.04 12.35
CA GLY A 278 1.33 -21.37 11.75
C GLY A 278 1.39 -21.89 10.32
N MET A 279 2.55 -22.37 9.85
CA MET A 279 2.72 -22.93 8.50
C MET A 279 2.29 -24.39 8.42
N THR A 280 2.66 -25.18 9.40
CA THR A 280 2.40 -26.63 9.48
C THR A 280 1.28 -26.97 10.45
N GLU A 281 1.17 -26.21 11.53
CA GLU A 281 0.21 -26.41 12.61
C GLU A 281 -0.66 -25.17 12.81
N LYS A 282 -1.81 -25.35 13.47
CA LYS A 282 -2.66 -24.23 13.85
C LYS A 282 -1.91 -23.37 14.89
N ALA A 283 -2.06 -22.06 14.76
CA ALA A 283 -1.51 -21.11 15.72
C ALA A 283 -1.99 -21.41 17.15
N LEU A 284 -1.04 -21.35 18.09
CA LEU A 284 -1.33 -21.55 19.51
C LEU A 284 -1.96 -20.28 20.08
N PRO A 285 -3.11 -20.38 20.74
CA PRO A 285 -3.71 -19.24 21.44
C PRO A 285 -2.97 -19.01 22.78
N SER A 286 -2.97 -17.76 23.25
CA SER A 286 -2.61 -17.47 24.64
C SER A 286 -3.80 -17.74 25.54
N ALA A 287 -3.60 -18.46 26.65
CA ALA A 287 -4.67 -18.80 27.60
C ALA A 287 -5.18 -17.55 28.36
N ASN A 288 -4.25 -16.77 28.89
CA ASN A 288 -4.51 -15.56 29.68
C ASN A 288 -3.44 -14.49 29.40
N PRO A 289 -3.70 -13.21 29.70
CA PRO A 289 -2.66 -12.19 29.71
C PRO A 289 -1.76 -12.35 30.94
N GLY A 290 -0.56 -11.82 30.87
CA GLY A 290 0.43 -11.80 31.93
C GLY A 290 1.61 -12.73 31.72
N ALA A 291 2.68 -12.45 32.45
CA ALA A 291 4.01 -13.07 32.28
C ALA A 291 4.05 -14.60 32.49
N GLU A 292 3.07 -15.16 33.19
CA GLU A 292 3.02 -16.60 33.44
C GLU A 292 2.50 -17.40 32.24
N PHE A 293 1.71 -16.76 31.36
CA PHE A 293 1.04 -17.42 30.22
C PHE A 293 1.74 -17.17 28.88
N GLY A 294 2.92 -16.55 28.90
CA GLY A 294 3.72 -16.26 27.73
C GLY A 294 4.75 -17.33 27.39
N LEU A 295 5.64 -16.99 26.46
CA LEU A 295 6.79 -17.80 26.07
C LEU A 295 8.00 -17.39 26.91
N LYS A 296 8.55 -18.33 27.66
CA LYS A 296 9.79 -18.17 28.44
C LYS A 296 10.88 -18.98 27.78
N LEU A 297 12.02 -18.34 27.51
CA LEU A 297 13.15 -18.96 26.84
C LEU A 297 14.44 -18.65 27.56
N ILE A 298 15.35 -19.63 27.60
CA ILE A 298 16.75 -19.44 27.94
C ILE A 298 17.58 -19.86 26.73
N LEU A 299 18.38 -18.93 26.22
CA LEU A 299 19.20 -19.12 25.03
C LEU A 299 20.67 -19.14 25.40
N ASP A 300 21.45 -20.04 24.77
CA ASP A 300 22.92 -20.02 24.76
C ASP A 300 23.37 -19.43 23.43
N ILE A 301 23.84 -18.18 23.45
CA ILE A 301 24.34 -17.51 22.25
C ILE A 301 25.75 -17.93 21.85
N GLY A 302 26.51 -18.57 22.76
CA GLY A 302 27.88 -19.02 22.49
C GLY A 302 28.79 -17.88 22.04
N GLN A 303 28.80 -16.77 22.78
CA GLN A 303 29.52 -15.55 22.40
C GLN A 303 31.02 -15.76 22.18
N GLU A 304 31.61 -16.74 22.82
CA GLU A 304 33.04 -17.13 22.68
C GLU A 304 33.38 -17.63 21.28
N ASP A 305 32.38 -18.06 20.51
CA ASP A 305 32.55 -18.62 19.16
C ASP A 305 31.99 -17.67 18.07
N TYR A 306 31.88 -16.35 18.37
CA TYR A 306 31.45 -15.34 17.42
C TYR A 306 32.56 -15.02 16.41
N VAL A 307 32.17 -14.64 15.19
CA VAL A 307 33.10 -14.16 14.16
C VAL A 307 33.54 -12.73 14.54
N PRO A 308 34.85 -12.52 14.88
CA PRO A 308 35.30 -11.31 15.58
C PRO A 308 34.99 -10.00 14.86
N PHE A 309 35.20 -9.96 13.56
CA PHE A 309 35.06 -8.72 12.78
C PHE A 309 33.70 -8.59 12.06
N LEU A 310 32.91 -9.68 12.02
CA LEU A 310 31.60 -9.68 11.38
C LEU A 310 30.50 -9.21 12.33
N THR A 311 30.63 -9.55 13.63
CA THR A 311 29.60 -9.26 14.63
C THR A 311 30.20 -8.52 15.82
N SER A 312 29.85 -7.25 15.97
CA SER A 312 30.28 -6.40 17.09
C SER A 312 29.30 -6.43 18.28
N THR A 313 28.10 -6.99 18.10
CA THR A 313 27.02 -6.99 19.09
C THR A 313 26.80 -8.40 19.62
N ALA A 314 26.78 -8.58 20.94
CA ALA A 314 26.46 -9.85 21.57
C ALA A 314 25.01 -9.89 22.06
N GLY A 315 24.32 -11.00 21.82
CA GLY A 315 22.92 -11.18 22.21
C GLY A 315 22.13 -11.99 21.21
N ALA A 316 20.81 -12.01 21.40
CA ALA A 316 19.87 -12.60 20.47
C ALA A 316 19.09 -11.50 19.71
N ARG A 317 18.81 -11.72 18.44
CA ARG A 317 17.91 -10.90 17.65
C ARG A 317 16.52 -11.50 17.69
N LEU A 318 15.50 -10.72 17.97
CA LEU A 318 14.13 -11.17 18.17
C LEU A 318 13.17 -10.34 17.33
N LEU A 319 12.17 -11.00 16.73
CA LEU A 319 11.07 -10.37 16.00
C LEU A 319 9.74 -11.03 16.37
N LEU A 320 8.75 -10.22 16.71
CA LEU A 320 7.35 -10.64 16.83
C LEU A 320 6.62 -10.24 15.56
N HIS A 321 5.98 -11.21 14.91
CA HIS A 321 5.30 -10.98 13.64
C HIS A 321 4.02 -11.81 13.53
N GLU A 322 3.21 -11.51 12.53
CA GLU A 322 1.99 -12.25 12.25
C GLU A 322 2.33 -13.69 11.79
N GLN A 323 1.44 -14.63 12.08
CA GLN A 323 1.57 -15.99 11.56
C GLN A 323 1.60 -15.96 10.03
N ARG A 324 2.37 -16.90 9.46
CA ARG A 324 2.53 -17.05 8.00
C ARG A 324 3.17 -15.86 7.30
N SER A 325 3.70 -14.87 8.02
CA SER A 325 4.52 -13.81 7.44
C SER A 325 5.99 -14.21 7.41
N TYR A 326 6.75 -13.66 6.45
CA TYR A 326 8.21 -13.81 6.41
C TYR A 326 8.85 -12.87 7.43
N PRO A 327 9.78 -13.34 8.29
CA PRO A 327 10.40 -12.50 9.30
C PRO A 327 11.50 -11.61 8.72
N PHE A 328 11.22 -10.31 8.57
CA PHE A 328 12.22 -9.28 8.20
C PHE A 328 12.98 -8.83 9.45
N ILE A 329 13.71 -9.75 10.07
CA ILE A 329 14.33 -9.55 11.38
C ILE A 329 15.42 -8.47 11.41
N LYS A 330 16.03 -8.17 10.27
CA LYS A 330 17.01 -7.09 10.15
C LYS A 330 16.37 -5.72 10.33
N GLU A 331 15.22 -5.51 9.72
CA GLU A 331 14.50 -4.25 9.68
C GLU A 331 13.65 -4.02 10.94
N GLU A 332 12.94 -5.05 11.41
CA GLU A 332 11.90 -4.92 12.43
C GLU A 332 12.31 -5.55 13.78
N GLY A 333 13.36 -6.35 13.81
CA GLY A 333 13.77 -7.06 15.02
C GLY A 333 14.41 -6.15 16.08
N ILE A 334 14.36 -6.60 17.31
CA ILE A 334 15.03 -5.99 18.48
C ILE A 334 16.17 -6.87 18.98
N TYR A 335 17.11 -6.30 19.73
CA TYR A 335 18.15 -7.07 20.41
C TYR A 335 17.74 -7.38 21.85
N ALA A 336 18.00 -8.61 22.26
CA ALA A 336 17.99 -9.03 23.65
C ALA A 336 19.43 -9.23 24.11
N MET A 337 19.80 -8.57 25.19
CA MET A 337 21.18 -8.52 25.71
C MET A 337 21.52 -9.81 26.45
N SER A 338 22.76 -10.25 26.34
CA SER A 338 23.30 -11.34 27.15
C SER A 338 23.44 -10.97 28.64
N GLY A 339 23.32 -11.93 29.55
CA GLY A 339 23.40 -11.72 30.99
C GLY A 339 22.20 -11.00 31.58
N THR A 340 21.07 -10.92 30.85
CA THR A 340 19.86 -10.26 31.31
C THR A 340 18.61 -11.10 31.04
N GLU A 341 17.59 -10.88 31.88
CA GLU A 341 16.20 -11.25 31.59
C GLU A 341 15.52 -10.09 30.90
N THR A 342 15.10 -10.31 29.65
CA THR A 342 14.32 -9.34 28.86
C THR A 342 12.86 -9.75 28.89
N SER A 343 12.02 -8.96 29.58
CA SER A 343 10.57 -9.14 29.62
C SER A 343 9.91 -8.24 28.59
N ILE A 344 9.10 -8.83 27.72
CA ILE A 344 8.45 -8.17 26.58
C ILE A 344 6.94 -8.31 26.72
N GLY A 345 6.29 -7.23 27.14
CA GLY A 345 4.84 -7.14 27.17
C GLY A 345 4.30 -6.69 25.83
N VAL A 346 3.36 -7.45 25.26
CA VAL A 346 2.85 -7.28 23.91
C VAL A 346 1.45 -6.71 23.91
N LEU A 347 1.22 -5.70 23.07
CA LEU A 347 -0.09 -5.15 22.71
C LEU A 347 -0.30 -5.34 21.21
N VAL A 348 -1.55 -5.50 20.76
CA VAL A 348 -1.89 -5.76 19.37
C VAL A 348 -2.63 -4.59 18.76
N ASP A 349 -2.07 -4.02 17.69
CA ASP A 349 -2.71 -3.04 16.84
C ASP A 349 -3.02 -3.69 15.48
N ARG A 350 -4.27 -3.62 15.04
CA ARG A 350 -4.71 -4.06 13.72
C ARG A 350 -5.03 -2.87 12.86
N LEU A 351 -4.46 -2.83 11.69
CA LEU A 351 -4.70 -1.80 10.70
C LEU A 351 -5.48 -2.42 9.54
N GLU A 352 -6.68 -1.91 9.31
CA GLU A 352 -7.57 -2.36 8.24
C GLU A 352 -7.82 -1.19 7.28
N ARG A 353 -7.16 -1.23 6.11
CA ARG A 353 -7.33 -0.23 5.05
C ARG A 353 -8.47 -0.62 4.12
N LYS A 354 -9.18 0.38 3.64
CA LYS A 354 -10.35 0.17 2.77
C LYS A 354 -9.98 -0.38 1.38
N GLY A 355 -8.81 -0.03 0.88
CA GLY A 355 -8.37 -0.34 -0.47
C GLY A 355 -8.92 0.60 -1.53
N GLU A 356 -8.55 0.36 -2.80
CA GLU A 356 -8.99 1.22 -3.91
C GLU A 356 -10.52 1.31 -4.01
N PRO A 357 -11.07 2.51 -4.28
CA PRO A 357 -10.39 3.76 -4.67
C PRO A 357 -10.00 4.67 -3.48
N TYR A 358 -10.19 4.25 -2.23
CA TYR A 358 -10.01 5.06 -1.03
C TYR A 358 -8.56 5.15 -0.58
N SER A 359 -7.83 4.02 -0.56
CA SER A 359 -6.43 3.94 -0.17
C SER A 359 -5.66 3.00 -1.09
N GLN A 360 -4.37 3.31 -1.28
CA GLN A 360 -3.49 2.49 -2.12
C GLN A 360 -2.92 1.35 -1.27
N CYS A 361 -3.61 0.22 -1.23
CA CYS A 361 -3.13 -0.99 -0.59
C CYS A 361 -3.45 -2.22 -1.44
N THR A 362 -2.76 -3.32 -1.16
CA THR A 362 -3.00 -4.62 -1.80
C THR A 362 -3.44 -5.66 -0.77
N LYS A 363 -4.28 -6.61 -1.16
CA LYS A 363 -4.71 -7.71 -0.28
C LYS A 363 -3.74 -8.87 -0.27
N ASN A 364 -3.14 -9.18 -1.40
CA ASN A 364 -2.29 -10.36 -1.59
C ASN A 364 -1.10 -10.13 -2.53
N GLY A 365 -0.84 -8.90 -2.94
CA GLY A 365 0.26 -8.55 -3.82
C GLY A 365 0.07 -8.89 -5.31
N SER A 366 -1.08 -9.44 -5.73
CA SER A 366 -1.30 -9.84 -7.12
C SER A 366 -1.40 -8.66 -8.10
N ASP A 367 -1.68 -7.47 -7.61
CA ASP A 367 -1.78 -6.21 -8.34
C ASP A 367 -0.47 -5.41 -8.34
N VAL A 368 0.59 -5.97 -7.74
CA VAL A 368 1.93 -5.38 -7.73
C VAL A 368 2.74 -5.96 -8.90
N PRO A 369 3.40 -5.12 -9.72
CA PRO A 369 4.11 -5.59 -10.92
C PRO A 369 5.48 -6.24 -10.64
N ILE A 370 5.86 -6.40 -9.38
CA ILE A 370 7.14 -6.96 -8.94
C ILE A 370 6.97 -8.45 -8.60
N PRO A 371 7.79 -9.36 -9.16
CA PRO A 371 7.77 -10.77 -8.79
C PRO A 371 8.22 -10.93 -7.33
N ASN A 372 7.44 -11.66 -6.54
CA ASN A 372 7.78 -11.91 -5.15
C ASN A 372 8.84 -13.02 -5.05
N LEU A 373 10.08 -12.69 -4.72
CA LEU A 373 11.19 -13.64 -4.53
C LEU A 373 11.07 -14.47 -3.24
N TYR A 374 10.14 -14.11 -2.35
CA TYR A 374 9.87 -14.85 -1.10
C TYR A 374 8.71 -15.86 -1.25
N SER A 375 8.21 -16.09 -2.46
CA SER A 375 7.10 -17.02 -2.75
C SER A 375 7.37 -18.45 -2.30
N ASP A 376 8.63 -18.90 -2.34
CA ASP A 376 9.04 -20.26 -1.94
C ASP A 376 8.79 -20.55 -0.45
N TYR A 377 8.72 -19.52 0.36
CA TYR A 377 8.37 -19.64 1.79
C TYR A 377 6.87 -19.74 2.03
N ASN A 378 6.02 -19.62 0.99
CA ASN A 378 4.56 -19.67 1.07
C ASN A 378 3.95 -18.71 2.12
N THR A 379 4.58 -17.55 2.27
CA THR A 379 4.19 -16.51 3.24
C THR A 379 3.21 -15.51 2.61
N THR A 380 2.51 -14.77 3.47
CA THR A 380 1.64 -13.67 3.08
C THR A 380 2.46 -12.53 2.45
N TYR A 381 1.79 -11.71 1.64
CA TYR A 381 2.44 -10.53 1.06
C TYR A 381 2.85 -9.54 2.15
N SER A 382 4.02 -8.95 1.99
CA SER A 382 4.48 -7.80 2.77
C SER A 382 5.16 -6.78 1.88
N ILE A 383 5.11 -5.51 2.27
CA ILE A 383 5.78 -4.44 1.53
C ILE A 383 7.31 -4.63 1.51
N GLN A 384 7.89 -5.16 2.60
CA GLN A 384 9.33 -5.44 2.68
C GLN A 384 9.75 -6.50 1.66
N ALA A 385 8.96 -7.57 1.52
CA ALA A 385 9.20 -8.58 0.48
C ALA A 385 9.20 -7.98 -0.92
N CYS A 386 8.26 -7.06 -1.19
CA CYS A 386 8.18 -6.35 -2.47
C CYS A 386 9.40 -5.45 -2.70
N ILE A 387 9.77 -4.62 -1.72
CA ILE A 387 10.91 -3.69 -1.83
C ILE A 387 12.21 -4.45 -2.05
N HIS A 388 12.46 -5.53 -1.28
CA HIS A 388 13.64 -6.35 -1.45
C HIS A 388 13.68 -7.06 -2.81
N SER A 389 12.52 -7.57 -3.27
CA SER A 389 12.40 -8.20 -4.58
C SER A 389 12.64 -7.21 -5.72
N CYS A 390 12.11 -5.99 -5.60
CA CYS A 390 12.32 -4.91 -6.56
C CYS A 390 13.80 -4.51 -6.62
N PHE A 391 14.43 -4.33 -5.47
CA PHE A 391 15.85 -3.98 -5.41
C PHE A 391 16.73 -5.09 -6.00
N GLN A 392 16.42 -6.35 -5.71
CA GLN A 392 17.13 -7.50 -6.28
C GLN A 392 16.96 -7.58 -7.80
N ASP A 393 15.76 -7.33 -8.33
CA ASP A 393 15.51 -7.27 -9.77
C ASP A 393 16.31 -6.14 -10.44
N GLN A 394 16.37 -4.96 -9.82
CA GLN A 394 17.22 -3.87 -10.30
C GLN A 394 18.72 -4.21 -10.25
N MET A 395 19.14 -4.91 -9.18
CA MET A 395 20.52 -5.38 -9.04
C MET A 395 20.91 -6.34 -10.18
N ILE A 396 20.05 -7.32 -10.48
CA ILE A 396 20.26 -8.28 -11.56
C ILE A 396 20.32 -7.58 -12.92
N ARG A 397 19.39 -6.64 -13.18
CA ARG A 397 19.34 -5.91 -14.47
C ARG A 397 20.53 -5.00 -14.69
N ASN A 398 21.00 -4.32 -13.66
CA ASN A 398 22.05 -3.33 -13.78
C ASN A 398 23.45 -3.91 -13.54
N CYS A 399 23.59 -4.85 -12.60
CA CYS A 399 24.85 -5.42 -12.18
C CYS A 399 25.07 -6.86 -12.67
N SER A 400 24.11 -7.46 -13.38
CA SER A 400 24.15 -8.84 -13.91
C SER A 400 24.32 -9.91 -12.83
N CYS A 401 24.09 -9.59 -11.57
CA CYS A 401 24.17 -10.50 -10.43
C CYS A 401 23.22 -10.06 -9.32
N GLY A 402 22.82 -10.98 -8.45
CA GLY A 402 21.97 -10.68 -7.30
C GLY A 402 22.76 -10.53 -6.00
N HIS A 403 22.33 -9.60 -5.16
CA HIS A 403 22.97 -9.41 -3.86
C HIS A 403 22.72 -10.59 -2.92
N TYR A 404 23.73 -11.02 -2.16
CA TYR A 404 23.68 -12.18 -1.27
C TYR A 404 22.57 -12.11 -0.20
N LEU A 405 22.19 -10.92 0.24
CA LEU A 405 21.18 -10.70 1.28
C LEU A 405 19.75 -11.04 0.87
N TYR A 406 19.48 -11.16 -0.44
CA TYR A 406 18.13 -11.37 -0.96
C TYR A 406 18.02 -12.69 -1.72
N PRO A 407 16.84 -13.31 -1.76
CA PRO A 407 16.61 -14.51 -2.57
C PRO A 407 16.88 -14.25 -4.05
N LEU A 408 17.33 -15.29 -4.76
CA LEU A 408 17.59 -15.23 -6.20
C LEU A 408 16.44 -15.85 -6.99
N PRO A 409 16.10 -15.27 -8.16
CA PRO A 409 15.31 -15.97 -9.14
C PRO A 409 16.07 -17.18 -9.71
N PRO A 410 15.36 -18.19 -10.22
CA PRO A 410 15.99 -19.37 -10.83
C PRO A 410 16.92 -18.99 -12.00
N GLY A 411 18.15 -19.51 -11.96
CA GLY A 411 19.14 -19.31 -13.02
C GLY A 411 20.10 -18.14 -12.83
N GLU A 412 19.86 -17.27 -11.85
CA GLU A 412 20.74 -16.15 -11.54
C GLU A 412 21.81 -16.54 -10.50
N LYS A 413 22.90 -15.77 -10.45
CA LYS A 413 24.00 -15.97 -9.52
C LYS A 413 24.13 -14.84 -8.52
N HIS A 414 24.63 -15.15 -7.33
CA HIS A 414 25.04 -14.13 -6.36
C HIS A 414 26.28 -13.38 -6.86
N CYS A 415 26.33 -12.07 -6.54
CA CYS A 415 27.48 -11.25 -6.81
C CYS A 415 28.69 -11.73 -6.02
N ASN A 416 29.81 -11.87 -6.71
CA ASN A 416 31.12 -12.19 -6.14
C ASN A 416 32.23 -11.53 -7.00
N ASN A 417 33.40 -11.34 -6.41
CA ASN A 417 34.51 -10.67 -7.10
C ASN A 417 35.11 -11.51 -8.23
N GLN A 418 34.91 -12.81 -8.25
CA GLN A 418 35.46 -13.72 -9.24
C GLN A 418 34.71 -13.63 -10.56
N ASP A 419 33.36 -13.70 -10.52
CA ASP A 419 32.50 -13.67 -11.69
C ASP A 419 32.14 -12.20 -12.09
N PHE A 420 32.03 -11.30 -11.10
CA PHE A 420 31.58 -9.90 -11.26
C PHE A 420 32.50 -8.94 -10.49
N PRO A 421 33.69 -8.61 -11.03
CA PRO A 421 34.71 -7.85 -10.27
C PRO A 421 34.32 -6.45 -9.81
N ASP A 422 33.38 -5.82 -10.48
CA ASP A 422 32.87 -4.46 -10.19
C ASP A 422 31.52 -4.43 -9.47
N TRP A 423 31.04 -5.57 -8.98
CA TRP A 423 29.73 -5.67 -8.32
C TRP A 423 29.58 -4.71 -7.14
N ALA A 424 30.64 -4.51 -6.36
CA ALA A 424 30.62 -3.61 -5.20
C ALA A 424 30.42 -2.14 -5.61
N TYR A 425 31.03 -1.73 -6.73
CA TYR A 425 30.78 -0.41 -7.33
C TYR A 425 29.32 -0.29 -7.78
N CYS A 426 28.85 -1.24 -8.58
CA CYS A 426 27.48 -1.25 -9.10
C CYS A 426 26.44 -1.23 -7.97
N TYR A 427 26.62 -2.04 -6.93
CA TYR A 427 25.76 -2.05 -5.73
C TYR A 427 25.77 -0.70 -5.01
N SER A 428 26.96 -0.09 -4.84
CA SER A 428 27.08 1.23 -4.20
C SER A 428 26.38 2.31 -5.00
N ASP A 429 26.55 2.32 -6.32
CA ASP A 429 25.92 3.28 -7.23
C ASP A 429 24.38 3.14 -7.18
N LEU A 430 23.87 1.91 -7.24
CA LEU A 430 22.45 1.61 -7.14
C LEU A 430 21.85 2.09 -5.80
N ARG A 431 22.58 1.92 -4.68
CA ARG A 431 22.14 2.38 -3.35
C ARG A 431 22.10 3.89 -3.21
N ILE A 432 23.02 4.60 -3.86
CA ILE A 432 23.11 6.07 -3.81
C ILE A 432 22.05 6.69 -4.72
N ASN A 433 21.64 6.00 -5.78
CA ASN A 433 20.69 6.53 -6.75
C ASN A 433 19.26 6.60 -6.15
N VAL A 434 18.89 7.82 -5.76
CA VAL A 434 17.58 8.12 -5.12
C VAL A 434 16.41 7.75 -6.05
N ALA A 435 16.52 8.04 -7.34
CA ALA A 435 15.44 7.79 -8.30
C ALA A 435 15.11 6.29 -8.45
N GLN A 436 16.09 5.43 -8.44
CA GLN A 436 15.89 3.97 -8.50
C GLN A 436 15.27 3.43 -7.21
N ARG A 437 15.67 3.98 -6.08
CA ARG A 437 15.10 3.62 -4.78
C ARG A 437 13.64 4.07 -4.65
N GLU A 438 13.32 5.29 -5.07
CA GLU A 438 11.95 5.81 -5.11
C GLU A 438 11.05 5.00 -6.05
N THR A 439 11.60 4.48 -7.14
CA THR A 439 10.85 3.60 -8.05
C THR A 439 10.32 2.38 -7.33
N CYS A 440 11.13 1.69 -6.53
CA CYS A 440 10.69 0.52 -5.77
C CYS A 440 9.64 0.88 -4.70
N ILE A 441 9.81 2.01 -4.01
CA ILE A 441 8.83 2.48 -3.01
C ILE A 441 7.49 2.79 -3.67
N ASN A 442 7.50 3.40 -4.85
CA ASN A 442 6.27 3.79 -5.57
C ASN A 442 5.55 2.59 -6.23
N LEU A 443 6.28 1.53 -6.58
CA LEU A 443 5.70 0.32 -7.18
C LEU A 443 5.13 -0.65 -6.13
N CYS A 444 5.69 -0.65 -4.92
CA CYS A 444 5.24 -1.52 -3.84
C CYS A 444 4.10 -0.86 -3.06
N LYS A 445 3.02 -1.61 -2.88
CA LYS A 445 1.85 -1.16 -2.10
C LYS A 445 1.89 -1.76 -0.70
N GLU A 446 1.36 -1.02 0.27
CA GLU A 446 1.13 -1.54 1.62
C GLU A 446 0.09 -2.67 1.62
N SER A 447 0.12 -3.53 2.64
CA SER A 447 -0.96 -4.49 2.88
C SER A 447 -2.24 -3.77 3.32
N CYS A 448 -3.41 -4.23 2.84
CA CYS A 448 -4.69 -3.68 3.32
C CYS A 448 -4.98 -4.09 4.75
N ASN A 449 -4.55 -5.28 5.15
CA ASN A 449 -4.65 -5.76 6.53
C ASN A 449 -3.23 -5.97 7.07
N ASP A 450 -2.94 -5.34 8.19
CA ASP A 450 -1.65 -5.43 8.85
C ASP A 450 -1.85 -5.58 10.36
N THR A 451 -1.09 -6.46 10.99
CA THR A 451 -1.11 -6.68 12.44
C THR A 451 0.24 -6.29 13.01
N GLN A 452 0.26 -5.27 13.84
CA GLN A 452 1.45 -4.75 14.49
C GLN A 452 1.47 -5.12 15.98
N TYR A 453 2.60 -5.61 16.44
CA TYR A 453 2.84 -5.94 17.83
C TYR A 453 3.63 -4.81 18.50
N LYS A 454 2.96 -4.02 19.34
CA LYS A 454 3.61 -3.00 20.16
C LYS A 454 4.25 -3.64 21.37
N MET A 455 5.52 -3.38 21.59
CA MET A 455 6.32 -4.01 22.64
C MET A 455 6.66 -3.01 23.74
N THR A 456 6.44 -3.42 24.98
CA THR A 456 6.98 -2.77 26.17
C THR A 456 8.08 -3.64 26.72
N ILE A 457 9.31 -3.14 26.73
CA ILE A 457 10.50 -3.93 27.10
C ILE A 457 10.99 -3.50 28.48
N SER A 458 11.24 -4.47 29.34
CA SER A 458 11.87 -4.33 30.64
C SER A 458 13.02 -5.32 30.77
N MET A 459 14.13 -4.88 31.34
CA MET A 459 15.33 -5.71 31.48
C MET A 459 15.81 -5.71 32.92
N ALA A 460 16.28 -6.87 33.38
CA ALA A 460 16.93 -7.06 34.68
C ALA A 460 18.13 -7.97 34.50
N ASP A 461 19.13 -7.81 35.39
CA ASP A 461 20.27 -8.70 35.42
C ASP A 461 19.84 -10.13 35.74
N TRP A 462 20.34 -11.12 34.98
CA TRP A 462 20.03 -12.52 35.16
C TRP A 462 21.20 -13.40 34.70
N PRO A 463 21.60 -14.44 35.48
CA PRO A 463 21.18 -14.73 36.85
C PRO A 463 21.67 -13.67 37.84
N SER A 464 21.06 -13.61 39.03
CA SER A 464 21.65 -12.85 40.14
C SER A 464 22.93 -13.50 40.63
N GLU A 465 23.87 -12.74 41.16
CA GLU A 465 25.15 -13.23 41.63
C GLU A 465 25.03 -14.43 42.61
N SER A 466 24.04 -14.37 43.50
CA SER A 466 23.78 -15.45 44.46
C SER A 466 23.18 -16.71 43.86
N SER A 467 22.63 -16.65 42.69
CA SER A 467 21.92 -17.76 42.02
C SER A 467 22.68 -18.33 40.82
N GLU A 468 23.73 -17.66 40.39
CA GLU A 468 24.45 -17.97 39.14
C GLU A 468 24.96 -19.41 39.10
N ASP A 469 25.67 -19.85 40.16
CA ASP A 469 26.28 -21.16 40.20
C ASP A 469 25.29 -22.32 40.12
N TRP A 470 24.21 -22.24 40.88
CA TRP A 470 23.22 -23.30 40.87
C TRP A 470 22.36 -23.32 39.59
N ILE A 471 22.00 -22.14 39.02
CA ILE A 471 21.26 -22.05 37.79
C ILE A 471 22.08 -22.67 36.64
N PHE A 472 23.34 -22.30 36.51
CA PHE A 472 24.18 -22.87 35.47
C PHE A 472 24.45 -24.35 35.67
N HIS A 473 24.51 -24.82 36.92
CA HIS A 473 24.61 -26.25 37.20
C HIS A 473 23.36 -27.00 36.70
N VAL A 474 22.15 -26.50 36.95
CA VAL A 474 20.90 -27.11 36.46
C VAL A 474 20.84 -27.08 34.95
N LEU A 475 21.09 -25.93 34.32
CA LEU A 475 21.05 -25.78 32.86
C LEU A 475 22.09 -26.67 32.15
N SER A 476 23.25 -26.90 32.76
CA SER A 476 24.26 -27.78 32.20
C SER A 476 23.88 -29.27 32.28
N GLN A 477 23.03 -29.66 33.24
CA GLN A 477 22.50 -31.02 33.32
C GLN A 477 21.42 -31.32 32.28
N GLU A 478 20.65 -30.33 31.88
CA GLU A 478 19.65 -30.47 30.79
C GLU A 478 20.30 -30.55 29.41
N ARG A 479 21.52 -30.07 29.28
CA ARG A 479 22.32 -30.17 28.06
C ARG A 479 22.94 -31.55 27.92
N ASP A 480 22.95 -32.11 26.72
CA ASP A 480 23.61 -33.39 26.44
C ASP A 480 25.08 -33.35 26.86
N GLN A 481 25.47 -34.29 27.71
CA GLN A 481 26.81 -34.35 28.39
C GLN A 481 28.01 -34.44 27.42
N SER A 482 27.76 -34.53 26.12
CA SER A 482 28.80 -34.60 25.09
C SER A 482 29.54 -33.28 24.79
N THR A 483 29.05 -32.17 25.30
CA THR A 483 29.65 -30.83 25.05
C THR A 483 30.28 -30.28 26.32
N ASN A 484 31.61 -30.24 26.36
CA ASN A 484 32.42 -29.62 27.43
C ASN A 484 32.33 -28.07 27.48
N ILE A 485 31.17 -27.50 27.16
CA ILE A 485 30.99 -26.04 27.14
C ILE A 485 30.44 -25.60 28.49
N THR A 486 31.20 -24.79 29.20
CA THR A 486 30.75 -24.14 30.43
C THR A 486 29.86 -22.95 30.11
N LEU A 487 28.64 -22.95 30.64
CA LEU A 487 27.76 -21.81 30.53
C LEU A 487 28.31 -20.62 31.33
N SER A 488 28.24 -19.45 30.77
CA SER A 488 28.63 -18.21 31.44
C SER A 488 27.52 -17.15 31.34
N ARG A 489 27.47 -16.23 32.29
CA ARG A 489 26.52 -15.12 32.28
C ARG A 489 26.58 -14.34 30.96
N LYS A 490 27.75 -14.16 30.37
CA LYS A 490 27.94 -13.46 29.10
C LYS A 490 27.43 -14.24 27.88
N GLY A 491 27.26 -15.57 28.02
CA GLY A 491 26.80 -16.44 26.93
C GLY A 491 25.29 -16.73 26.93
N VAL A 492 24.55 -16.32 27.97
CA VAL A 492 23.11 -16.65 28.09
C VAL A 492 22.20 -15.44 27.99
N VAL A 493 21.02 -15.68 27.43
CA VAL A 493 19.92 -14.67 27.31
C VAL A 493 18.66 -15.30 27.84
N LYS A 494 17.94 -14.61 28.73
CA LYS A 494 16.61 -15.05 29.19
C LYS A 494 15.55 -14.13 28.61
N LEU A 495 14.52 -14.72 28.02
CA LEU A 495 13.39 -14.02 27.39
C LEU A 495 12.09 -14.40 28.07
N ASN A 496 11.21 -13.44 28.28
CA ASN A 496 9.84 -13.65 28.75
C ASN A 496 8.90 -12.78 27.93
N ILE A 497 8.11 -13.39 27.02
CA ILE A 497 7.29 -12.70 26.04
C ILE A 497 5.84 -13.04 26.31
N TYR A 498 4.98 -12.04 26.56
CA TYR A 498 3.60 -12.27 26.96
C TYR A 498 2.69 -11.14 26.54
N PHE A 499 1.40 -11.41 26.39
CA PHE A 499 0.41 -10.34 26.25
C PHE A 499 0.23 -9.60 27.57
N GLN A 500 0.30 -8.27 27.54
CA GLN A 500 -0.03 -7.44 28.71
C GLN A 500 -1.52 -7.49 29.00
N GLU A 501 -2.33 -7.44 27.97
CA GLU A 501 -3.78 -7.48 28.03
C GLU A 501 -4.34 -8.13 26.75
N PHE A 502 -5.60 -8.57 26.79
CA PHE A 502 -6.29 -9.08 25.61
C PHE A 502 -7.11 -8.03 24.86
N ASN A 503 -6.87 -6.77 25.17
CA ASN A 503 -7.38 -5.67 24.39
C ASN A 503 -6.56 -5.54 23.10
N TYR A 504 -7.25 -5.55 21.97
CA TYR A 504 -6.66 -5.21 20.70
C TYR A 504 -7.28 -3.92 20.17
N ARG A 505 -6.46 -3.11 19.53
CA ARG A 505 -6.90 -1.88 18.90
C ARG A 505 -7.02 -2.10 17.42
N THR A 506 -8.18 -1.77 16.85
CA THR A 506 -8.37 -1.77 15.40
C THR A 506 -8.46 -0.35 14.91
N ILE A 507 -7.57 -0.02 13.99
CA ILE A 507 -7.58 1.23 13.23
C ILE A 507 -8.18 0.88 11.87
N GLU A 508 -9.47 1.24 11.68
CA GLU A 508 -10.23 0.90 10.50
C GLU A 508 -10.48 2.13 9.65
N GLU A 509 -10.15 2.03 8.38
CA GLU A 509 -10.52 3.01 7.37
C GLU A 509 -11.92 2.71 6.84
N SER A 510 -12.79 3.69 6.93
CA SER A 510 -14.13 3.65 6.35
C SER A 510 -14.33 4.82 5.38
N ALA A 511 -15.29 4.68 4.47
CA ALA A 511 -15.65 5.79 3.57
C ALA A 511 -16.21 6.96 4.40
N ALA A 512 -15.57 8.12 4.36
CA ALA A 512 -16.07 9.34 5.02
C ALA A 512 -17.45 9.72 4.47
N ASN A 513 -17.63 9.56 3.15
CA ASN A 513 -18.84 9.89 2.43
C ASN A 513 -19.36 8.61 1.74
N ASN A 514 -20.36 7.95 2.32
CA ASN A 514 -21.00 6.79 1.71
C ASN A 514 -22.11 7.20 0.73
N ILE A 515 -22.63 6.26 -0.05
CA ILE A 515 -23.70 6.52 -1.02
C ILE A 515 -24.99 7.03 -0.35
N VAL A 516 -25.28 6.58 0.87
CA VAL A 516 -26.45 7.02 1.63
C VAL A 516 -26.30 8.49 2.02
N TRP A 517 -25.10 8.90 2.46
CA TRP A 517 -24.74 10.30 2.74
C TRP A 517 -24.94 11.17 1.49
N LEU A 518 -24.44 10.73 0.32
CA LEU A 518 -24.61 11.46 -0.93
C LEU A 518 -26.09 11.63 -1.29
N LEU A 519 -26.88 10.54 -1.28
CA LEU A 519 -28.30 10.56 -1.62
C LEU A 519 -29.11 11.43 -0.63
N SER A 520 -28.78 11.36 0.65
CA SER A 520 -29.43 12.19 1.69
C SER A 520 -29.16 13.68 1.48
N ASN A 521 -27.92 14.06 1.18
CA ASN A 521 -27.56 15.45 0.93
C ASN A 521 -28.18 15.97 -0.39
N LEU A 522 -28.12 15.18 -1.47
CA LEU A 522 -28.77 15.55 -2.74
C LEU A 522 -30.26 15.75 -2.57
N GLY A 523 -30.94 14.80 -1.89
CA GLY A 523 -32.37 14.87 -1.60
C GLY A 523 -32.74 16.01 -0.66
N GLY A 524 -31.95 16.21 0.40
CA GLY A 524 -32.14 17.31 1.35
C GLY A 524 -32.03 18.70 0.71
N GLN A 525 -31.04 18.93 -0.13
CA GLN A 525 -30.86 20.21 -0.84
C GLN A 525 -31.99 20.44 -1.87
N PHE A 526 -32.36 19.39 -2.60
CA PHE A 526 -33.47 19.48 -3.53
C PHE A 526 -34.79 19.79 -2.82
N GLY A 527 -35.05 19.11 -1.68
CA GLY A 527 -36.20 19.39 -0.84
C GLY A 527 -36.21 20.80 -0.25
N PHE A 528 -35.07 21.28 0.23
CA PHE A 528 -34.97 22.61 0.84
C PHE A 528 -35.17 23.76 -0.17
N TRP A 529 -34.49 23.73 -1.32
CA TRP A 529 -34.55 24.84 -2.29
C TRP A 529 -35.74 24.76 -3.23
N MET A 530 -36.14 23.57 -3.65
CA MET A 530 -37.19 23.37 -4.66
C MET A 530 -38.49 22.80 -4.10
N GLY A 531 -38.49 22.40 -2.80
CA GLY A 531 -39.63 21.70 -2.19
C GLY A 531 -39.91 20.33 -2.84
N GLY A 532 -38.93 19.76 -3.54
CA GLY A 532 -39.10 18.54 -4.31
C GLY A 532 -38.75 17.28 -3.52
N SER A 533 -39.22 16.14 -3.99
CA SER A 533 -38.91 14.82 -3.49
C SER A 533 -38.24 13.96 -4.56
N VAL A 534 -37.84 12.75 -4.22
CA VAL A 534 -37.33 11.77 -5.20
C VAL A 534 -38.36 11.52 -6.31
N LEU A 535 -39.65 11.63 -6.04
CA LEU A 535 -40.71 11.48 -7.04
C LEU A 535 -40.63 12.61 -8.10
N CYS A 536 -40.25 13.82 -7.70
CA CYS A 536 -40.04 14.91 -8.66
C CYS A 536 -38.86 14.63 -9.62
N LEU A 537 -37.85 13.88 -9.21
CA LEU A 537 -36.77 13.42 -10.10
C LEU A 537 -37.29 12.44 -11.16
N ILE A 538 -38.26 11.60 -10.79
CA ILE A 538 -38.95 10.70 -11.74
C ILE A 538 -39.79 11.51 -12.73
N GLU A 539 -40.51 12.52 -12.25
CA GLU A 539 -41.25 13.47 -13.10
C GLU A 539 -40.33 14.21 -14.09
N PHE A 540 -39.12 14.61 -13.65
CA PHE A 540 -38.09 15.14 -14.54
C PHE A 540 -37.58 14.13 -15.57
N GLY A 541 -37.44 12.89 -15.18
CA GLY A 541 -37.07 11.78 -16.08
C GLY A 541 -38.15 11.59 -17.16
N GLU A 542 -39.42 11.64 -16.78
CA GLU A 542 -40.58 11.52 -17.68
C GLU A 542 -40.59 12.65 -18.73
N ILE A 543 -40.45 13.89 -18.29
CA ILE A 543 -40.39 15.01 -19.23
C ILE A 543 -39.21 14.95 -20.20
N ILE A 544 -38.04 14.46 -19.74
CA ILE A 544 -36.89 14.27 -20.62
C ILE A 544 -37.18 13.21 -21.69
N ILE A 545 -37.79 12.10 -21.30
CA ILE A 545 -38.19 11.04 -22.22
C ILE A 545 -39.19 11.59 -23.26
N ASP A 546 -40.19 12.32 -22.81
CA ASP A 546 -41.19 12.93 -23.70
C ASP A 546 -40.58 13.99 -24.63
N PHE A 547 -39.67 14.80 -24.13
CA PHE A 547 -38.93 15.78 -24.95
C PHE A 547 -38.11 15.10 -26.06
N VAL A 548 -37.37 14.04 -25.69
CA VAL A 548 -36.58 13.23 -26.64
C VAL A 548 -37.52 12.61 -27.69
N TRP A 549 -38.65 12.08 -27.25
CA TRP A 549 -39.67 11.50 -28.13
C TRP A 549 -40.25 12.50 -29.13
N ILE A 550 -40.67 13.68 -28.68
CA ILE A 550 -41.15 14.78 -29.52
C ILE A 550 -40.05 15.19 -30.52
N THR A 551 -38.80 15.26 -30.07
CA THR A 551 -37.66 15.57 -30.93
C THR A 551 -37.48 14.53 -32.04
N ILE A 552 -37.55 13.25 -31.71
CA ILE A 552 -37.46 12.15 -32.68
C ILE A 552 -38.60 12.25 -33.70
N ILE A 553 -39.83 12.47 -33.25
CA ILE A 553 -40.99 12.63 -34.15
C ILE A 553 -40.76 13.78 -35.11
N LYS A 554 -40.31 14.94 -34.61
CA LYS A 554 -40.03 16.13 -35.45
C LYS A 554 -38.89 15.88 -36.44
N LEU A 555 -37.82 15.20 -36.05
CA LEU A 555 -36.72 14.83 -36.93
C LEU A 555 -37.15 13.84 -38.02
N VAL A 556 -37.98 12.87 -37.67
CA VAL A 556 -38.57 11.92 -38.65
C VAL A 556 -39.50 12.66 -39.63
N ALA A 557 -40.34 13.59 -39.16
CA ALA A 557 -41.19 14.41 -39.99
C ALA A 557 -40.37 15.30 -40.93
N LEU A 558 -39.32 15.94 -40.42
CA LEU A 558 -38.40 16.75 -41.21
C LEU A 558 -37.68 15.92 -42.31
N SER A 559 -37.20 14.73 -41.92
CA SER A 559 -36.56 13.80 -42.88
C SER A 559 -37.50 13.33 -43.98
N LYS A 560 -38.78 13.09 -43.65
CA LYS A 560 -39.83 12.77 -44.64
C LYS A 560 -40.09 13.93 -45.56
N SER A 561 -40.24 15.17 -45.02
CA SER A 561 -40.41 16.39 -45.78
C SER A 561 -39.24 16.66 -46.73
N LEU A 562 -38.01 16.50 -46.26
CA LEU A 562 -36.81 16.61 -47.09
C LEU A 562 -36.73 15.55 -48.18
N ARG A 563 -37.16 14.32 -47.91
CA ARG A 563 -37.27 13.25 -48.93
C ARG A 563 -38.34 13.57 -49.97
N GLN A 564 -39.50 14.12 -49.54
CA GLN A 564 -40.55 14.53 -50.46
C GLN A 564 -40.09 15.70 -51.32
N ARG A 565 -39.44 16.74 -50.76
CA ARG A 565 -38.84 17.82 -51.53
C ARG A 565 -37.78 17.36 -52.52
N ARG A 566 -36.93 16.39 -52.13
CA ARG A 566 -35.95 15.78 -53.05
C ARG A 566 -36.60 14.90 -54.13
N ALA A 567 -37.73 14.25 -53.83
CA ALA A 567 -38.51 13.51 -54.81
C ALA A 567 -39.22 14.46 -55.79
N GLN A 568 -39.81 15.53 -55.30
CA GLN A 568 -40.41 16.60 -56.14
C GLN A 568 -39.37 17.31 -57.00
N ALA A 569 -38.16 17.59 -56.48
CA ALA A 569 -37.07 18.17 -57.24
C ALA A 569 -36.49 17.18 -58.32
N ARG A 570 -36.64 15.87 -58.13
CA ARG A 570 -36.28 14.89 -59.16
C ARG A 570 -37.36 14.67 -60.22
N CYS A 571 -38.61 15.01 -59.91
CA CYS A 571 -39.73 14.98 -60.85
C CYS A 571 -39.93 16.31 -61.64
N ALA A 572 -39.25 17.38 -61.16
CA ALA A 572 -39.15 18.63 -61.94
C ALA A 572 -38.02 18.44 -62.96
N GLY A 573 -38.35 18.10 -64.16
CA GLY A 573 -37.44 18.09 -65.32
C GLY A 573 -36.69 19.40 -65.45
N PRO A 574 -35.62 19.46 -66.23
CA PRO A 574 -34.92 20.73 -66.48
C PRO A 574 -35.86 21.82 -67.00
N PRO A 575 -35.65 23.07 -66.66
CA PRO A 575 -36.49 24.12 -67.11
C PRO A 575 -36.52 24.13 -68.63
N PRO A 576 -37.72 24.29 -69.27
CA PRO A 576 -37.83 24.29 -70.71
C PRO A 576 -36.93 25.36 -71.30
N THR A 577 -36.16 25.01 -72.29
CA THR A 577 -35.36 25.97 -73.07
C THR A 577 -36.25 26.93 -73.80
N VAL A 578 -35.77 28.16 -74.02
CA VAL A 578 -36.48 29.30 -74.59
C VAL A 578 -37.12 28.97 -75.93
N SER A 579 -36.79 27.87 -76.59
CA SER A 579 -37.43 27.43 -77.85
C SER A 579 -38.78 26.72 -77.66
N GLU A 580 -39.10 26.19 -76.45
CA GLU A 580 -40.42 25.55 -76.20
C GLU A 580 -41.51 26.54 -75.73
N LEU A 581 -41.14 27.76 -75.37
CA LEU A 581 -42.08 28.84 -74.95
C LEU A 581 -42.73 29.56 -76.11
N VAL A 582 -42.29 29.33 -77.35
CA VAL A 582 -42.82 30.02 -78.56
C VAL A 582 -43.94 29.19 -79.22
N GLU A 583 -44.07 27.90 -78.97
CA GLU A 583 -45.14 27.07 -79.57
C GLU A 583 -46.43 26.98 -78.75
N ALA A 584 -46.49 27.51 -77.53
CA ALA A 584 -47.64 27.40 -76.61
C ALA A 584 -48.61 28.60 -76.74
N HIS A 585 -48.37 29.55 -77.67
CA HIS A 585 -49.15 30.78 -77.80
C HIS A 585 -50.18 30.83 -79.00
N THR A 586 -50.52 29.68 -79.53
CA THR A 586 -51.60 29.63 -80.54
C THR A 586 -52.56 28.50 -80.22
N ASN A 587 -53.54 28.78 -79.34
CA ASN A 587 -54.90 28.29 -79.57
C ASN A 587 -55.86 29.03 -78.60
N PHE A 588 -56.60 29.91 -79.23
CA PHE A 588 -57.78 30.61 -78.69
C PHE A 588 -58.94 29.65 -78.54
N GLY A 589 -59.78 29.87 -77.52
CA GLY A 589 -61.11 29.30 -77.40
C GLY A 589 -61.81 29.82 -76.14
N PHE A 590 -62.43 30.95 -76.34
CA PHE A 590 -63.56 31.54 -75.63
C PHE A 590 -64.60 30.51 -75.20
N GLN A 591 -65.29 30.56 -74.07
CA GLN A 591 -66.30 31.53 -73.61
C GLN A 591 -66.86 31.14 -72.22
N PRO A 592 -67.78 31.96 -71.68
CA PRO A 592 -67.79 32.44 -70.33
C PRO A 592 -69.07 32.05 -69.55
N ASP A 593 -69.16 32.68 -68.38
CA ASP A 593 -70.37 32.96 -67.54
C ASP A 593 -70.97 31.82 -66.71
N VAL A 594 -71.22 32.04 -65.47
CA VAL A 594 -72.33 32.79 -64.82
C VAL A 594 -72.13 32.66 -63.26
N VAL A 595 -71.93 33.77 -62.63
CA VAL A 595 -72.69 34.49 -61.63
C VAL A 595 -73.66 33.66 -60.77
N SER A 596 -73.48 33.69 -59.49
CA SER A 596 -74.35 34.38 -58.54
C SER A 596 -74.51 33.75 -57.17
N HIS A 597 -74.42 34.62 -56.24
CA HIS A 597 -75.18 34.81 -55.00
C HIS A 597 -75.02 33.95 -53.76
N HIS A 598 -74.58 34.66 -52.79
CA HIS A 598 -75.11 34.65 -51.43
C HIS A 598 -76.65 34.70 -51.37
N PRO A 599 -77.36 34.32 -50.30
CA PRO A 599 -77.13 34.82 -48.94
C PRO A 599 -77.50 33.85 -47.78
N ASN A 600 -76.97 34.23 -46.62
CA ASN A 600 -77.61 34.38 -45.28
C ASN A 600 -78.55 33.35 -44.70
N THR A 601 -78.33 33.28 -43.47
CA THR A 601 -79.22 33.35 -42.25
C THR A 601 -79.57 32.05 -41.53
N ASP A 602 -79.23 32.19 -40.27
CA ASP A 602 -80.07 31.90 -39.07
C ASP A 602 -80.30 30.41 -38.72
N THR A 603 -80.02 29.94 -37.57
CA THR A 603 -80.65 30.18 -36.27
C THR A 603 -80.13 29.12 -35.28
N TYR A 604 -79.91 29.62 -34.12
CA TYR A 604 -79.79 28.78 -32.92
C TYR A 604 -81.08 28.01 -32.63
N PRO A 605 -81.00 26.91 -31.87
CA PRO A 605 -81.56 27.03 -30.53
C PRO A 605 -80.63 26.45 -29.44
N GLU A 606 -80.65 27.17 -28.38
CA GLU A 606 -80.30 26.95 -26.98
C GLU A 606 -80.99 25.73 -26.43
N GLU A 607 -80.17 24.80 -25.83
CA GLU A 607 -80.68 23.83 -24.87
C GLU A 607 -79.87 23.89 -23.57
N GLN A 608 -80.64 24.13 -22.49
CA GLN A 608 -80.22 24.30 -21.11
C GLN A 608 -79.63 23.01 -20.50
N PRO A 609 -78.77 23.09 -19.47
CA PRO A 609 -78.17 21.94 -18.80
C PRO A 609 -79.10 21.37 -17.75
N VAL A 610 -79.15 20.06 -17.73
CA VAL A 610 -79.81 19.24 -16.68
C VAL A 610 -78.81 19.08 -15.50
N PRO A 611 -79.26 19.29 -14.24
CA PRO A 611 -78.35 19.18 -13.07
C PRO A 611 -78.13 17.72 -12.66
N VAL A 612 -76.87 17.39 -12.44
CA VAL A 612 -76.43 16.10 -11.84
C VAL A 612 -76.42 16.26 -10.31
N PRO A 613 -76.90 15.30 -9.52
CA PRO A 613 -76.97 15.41 -8.04
C PRO A 613 -75.58 15.34 -7.44
N GLY A 614 -75.29 16.26 -6.53
CA GLY A 614 -74.05 16.33 -5.77
C GLY A 614 -73.93 15.24 -4.73
N THR A 615 -72.79 14.63 -4.69
CA THR A 615 -72.32 13.83 -3.54
C THR A 615 -71.73 14.78 -2.49
N PRO A 616 -72.07 14.62 -1.21
CA PRO A 616 -71.50 15.47 -0.15
C PRO A 616 -70.02 15.11 0.12
N PRO A 617 -69.22 16.12 0.56
CA PRO A 617 -67.84 15.87 0.90
C PRO A 617 -67.69 15.01 2.15
N PRO A 618 -66.62 14.21 2.26
CA PRO A 618 -66.37 13.37 3.43
C PRO A 618 -66.02 14.22 4.67
N ASN A 619 -66.65 13.85 5.78
CA ASN A 619 -66.49 14.47 7.09
C ASN A 619 -65.16 14.04 7.72
N TYR A 620 -64.27 14.97 8.03
CA TYR A 620 -62.93 14.77 8.57
C TYR A 620 -62.88 14.79 10.11
N ASP A 621 -63.95 14.65 10.84
CA ASP A 621 -63.99 14.78 12.30
C ASP A 621 -63.69 13.50 13.10
N SER A 622 -63.16 12.43 12.50
CA SER A 622 -62.92 11.16 13.21
C SER A 622 -61.44 10.70 13.33
N LEU A 623 -60.46 11.58 13.19
CA LEU A 623 -59.07 11.27 13.48
C LEU A 623 -58.56 12.06 14.68
N ARG A 624 -59.03 11.70 15.89
CA ARG A 624 -58.33 12.03 17.13
C ARG A 624 -57.22 11.01 17.36
N LEU A 625 -55.97 11.45 17.23
CA LEU A 625 -54.81 10.74 17.75
C LEU A 625 -54.85 10.79 19.29
N GLN A 626 -54.83 9.65 19.94
CA GLN A 626 -54.62 9.53 21.37
C GLN A 626 -53.13 9.84 21.68
N PRO A 627 -52.82 10.55 22.77
CA PRO A 627 -51.45 10.77 23.20
C PRO A 627 -50.88 9.44 23.74
N LEU A 628 -49.65 9.12 23.35
CA LEU A 628 -48.84 8.06 23.95
C LEU A 628 -48.40 8.52 25.33
N ASP A 629 -48.80 7.77 26.36
CA ASP A 629 -48.34 7.89 27.72
C ASP A 629 -46.84 7.58 27.79
N ILE A 630 -46.08 8.55 28.23
CA ILE A 630 -44.70 8.40 28.63
C ILE A 630 -44.70 7.70 29.98
N ILE A 631 -44.22 6.46 30.04
CA ILE A 631 -43.91 5.76 31.27
C ILE A 631 -42.58 6.32 31.79
N GLU A 632 -42.64 7.20 32.78
CA GLU A 632 -41.56 7.50 33.71
C GLU A 632 -41.35 6.26 34.59
N SER A 633 -40.17 5.67 34.49
CA SER A 633 -39.71 4.70 35.49
C SER A 633 -38.82 5.42 36.48
N ASP A 634 -39.36 5.74 37.63
CA ASP A 634 -38.64 6.00 38.86
C ASP A 634 -37.79 4.77 39.22
N ASN A 635 -36.49 5.00 39.42
CA ASN A 635 -35.68 4.11 40.21
C ASN A 635 -34.95 4.91 41.25
N GLU A 636 -35.54 4.87 42.45
CA GLU A 636 -34.85 5.18 43.70
C GLU A 636 -33.74 4.16 43.98
N GLY A 637 -32.77 4.69 44.68
CA GLY A 637 -31.51 4.13 45.07
C GLY A 637 -31.55 2.88 45.95
N ASP A 638 -30.41 2.33 46.16
CA ASP A 638 -29.75 2.25 47.47
C ASP A 638 -28.36 1.60 47.37
N ALA A 639 -27.50 2.23 48.10
CA ALA A 639 -26.18 1.86 48.58
C ALA A 639 -25.93 0.36 48.86
N ILE A 640 -24.79 -0.16 48.45
CA ILE A 640 -23.68 -0.60 49.32
C ILE A 640 -22.43 -0.70 48.42
#